data_47781abd094fec9ce5f27ba983ef6358
#
_entry.id   47781abd094fec9ce5f27ba983ef6358
#
_cell.length_a   1.000
_cell.length_b   1.000
_cell.length_c   1.000
_cell.angle_alpha   90.00
_cell.angle_beta   90.00
_cell.angle_gamma   90.00
#
_symmetry.space_group_name_H-M   'P 1'
#
loop_
_entity.id
_entity.type
_entity.pdbx_description
1 polymer ?
#
loop_
_entity_poly.entity_id
_entity_poly.type
_entity_poly.pdbx_seq_one_letter_code
_entity_poly.pdbx_strand_id
1 'polypeptide(L)'
;MGWQTKTIDMKPKYLLFILICVSCLTASSQENITFQKPTGSILTLAQYDRAPSISMDSKKEYMLFSYRNTYKSLEELNQDEMRLGGLRINPITNIGSAINYIANLKIRKVTEKTERQISGLPEKAKITNISWSPNEKKIAFTNTIATGVELWIIDVVSAIATKLTDASLNANIGNPLNWLKDNETLLVKMIPKNRPALIDIKKDLPKGPTISGSDGSKSQNRTYADLLKNKTDETNFETLMSSELYTVTIFGKVDFFKETNLYAGESYSPDGNFLMLTTIQKPFSYIVPYNRFPLKSVIYNLAGKEIKVVNEVPLNEVLPKGFSSVRLGKRSMGWRADKPSSLTYVVALDEGNQALKVDFRDEIFSWDAPFTNEPVSVFKTQQRYNGIIWGDENTAIVFDEWYDTRNTKTYIINPSNPKKEAKIITNRNSQDIYADPGSFETKRNEWNKNVLAIENSKAYLMGNGFTKDGQFPFIDEFDLNTLKTKRLYTSTFKDKKEDLISIEDFKKGEVLVQIQSKNEFPNYYFRNIKSKKITQLTSFKNPFESIKNIYKEVIKYKRKDGIDLSGTLYLPENYDREKKLDKLPLLIWAYPAEYKDKNSAGQNDKNPNEFTFPYYGSFVYWVTKGYAVLDDASFPIIGEGTTEPNDTFMAQLVDDAAAAIDAVYDLGYIDKKKVAIGGHSYGAFMTANLLTHSNLFACGIARSGAYNRTLTPFGFQSEQRNYWDVPEIYNTMSPFMNADKMKTPLLLVHGDADNNPGTFTLQSERYFQALKNLGAPVRLVLLPKEAHSYVTEENILHLLWEQDQFLEKYLKRK
;
A
#
# COMPACT_ATOMS: atom_id res chain seq x y z
N MET A 1 27.46 67.21 52.25
CA MET A 1 26.26 66.34 52.10
C MET A 1 26.70 65.04 51.52
N GLY A 2 26.89 64.02 52.36
CA GLY A 2 27.39 62.74 52.00
C GLY A 2 26.24 61.78 51.74
N TRP A 3 26.26 61.18 50.60
CA TRP A 3 25.35 60.08 50.29
C TRP A 3 25.96 58.72 50.69
N GLN A 4 25.38 58.10 51.72
CA GLN A 4 25.73 56.74 52.13
C GLN A 4 24.96 55.74 51.22
N THR A 5 25.68 54.96 50.46
CA THR A 5 25.18 53.76 49.73
C THR A 5 24.97 52.64 50.74
N LYS A 6 23.71 52.28 51.01
CA LYS A 6 23.37 51.04 51.73
C LYS A 6 23.52 49.83 50.79
N THR A 7 24.56 49.07 51.08
CA THR A 7 24.65 47.70 50.51
C THR A 7 23.60 46.79 51.16
N ILE A 8 22.71 46.24 50.38
CA ILE A 8 21.73 45.23 50.83
C ILE A 8 22.45 43.88 50.83
N ASP A 9 22.74 43.40 52.03
CA ASP A 9 23.34 42.06 52.23
C ASP A 9 22.21 40.97 52.09
N MET A 10 22.10 40.44 50.93
CA MET A 10 21.12 39.32 50.66
C MET A 10 21.67 37.99 51.16
N LYS A 11 21.01 37.40 52.17
CA LYS A 11 21.37 36.09 52.70
C LYS A 11 21.39 35.04 51.60
N PRO A 12 22.32 34.09 51.59
CA PRO A 12 22.49 33.09 50.51
C PRO A 12 21.25 32.26 50.20
N LYS A 13 20.28 32.16 51.10
CA LYS A 13 18.98 31.48 50.87
C LYS A 13 18.08 32.20 49.84
N TYR A 14 18.17 33.53 49.72
CA TYR A 14 17.40 34.29 48.73
C TYR A 14 18.04 34.23 47.33
N LEU A 15 19.38 34.13 47.26
CA LEU A 15 20.11 33.94 46.01
C LEU A 15 19.79 32.57 45.39
N LEU A 16 19.68 31.52 46.21
CA LEU A 16 19.28 30.17 45.78
C LEU A 16 17.84 30.14 45.29
N PHE A 17 16.92 30.89 45.92
CA PHE A 17 15.51 30.95 45.50
C PHE A 17 15.35 31.73 44.19
N ILE A 18 16.14 32.78 43.95
CA ILE A 18 16.16 33.53 42.70
C ILE A 18 16.80 32.68 41.58
N LEU A 19 17.86 31.91 41.84
CA LEU A 19 18.46 30.97 40.87
C LEU A 19 17.49 29.83 40.49
N ILE A 20 16.72 29.30 41.43
CA ILE A 20 15.69 28.28 41.18
C ILE A 20 14.52 28.88 40.40
N CYS A 21 14.10 30.12 40.69
CA CYS A 21 13.06 30.79 39.93
C CYS A 21 13.49 31.17 38.50
N VAL A 22 14.77 31.52 38.28
CA VAL A 22 15.30 31.81 36.93
C VAL A 22 15.51 30.54 36.12
N SER A 23 15.83 29.40 36.73
CA SER A 23 15.91 28.11 36.03
C SER A 23 14.54 27.52 35.69
N CYS A 24 13.44 27.95 36.30
CA CYS A 24 12.07 27.55 35.96
C CYS A 24 11.45 28.38 34.81
N LEU A 25 12.10 29.43 34.31
CA LEU A 25 11.54 30.36 33.32
C LEU A 25 11.90 30.03 31.86
N THR A 26 12.58 28.93 31.58
CA THR A 26 12.96 28.55 30.19
C THR A 26 12.36 27.23 29.72
N ALA A 27 11.26 26.76 30.30
CA ALA A 27 10.49 25.71 29.72
C ALA A 27 9.54 26.27 28.64
N SER A 28 10.07 26.70 27.51
CA SER A 28 9.21 26.96 26.37
C SER A 28 8.59 25.63 25.93
N SER A 29 7.27 25.54 25.98
CA SER A 29 6.54 24.34 25.62
C SER A 29 6.48 24.11 24.09
N GLN A 30 7.02 25.08 23.35
CA GLN A 30 7.04 25.05 21.87
C GLN A 30 8.43 25.52 21.40
N GLU A 31 9.07 24.69 20.59
CA GLU A 31 10.35 24.99 19.96
C GLU A 31 10.06 25.45 18.51
N ASN A 32 10.63 26.59 18.13
CA ASN A 32 10.57 27.10 16.77
C ASN A 32 11.90 26.85 16.08
N ILE A 33 12.10 25.63 15.57
CA ILE A 33 13.30 25.22 14.85
C ILE A 33 13.01 25.05 13.35
N THR A 34 13.98 25.37 12.52
CA THR A 34 13.93 25.04 11.08
C THR A 34 14.16 23.55 10.86
N PHE A 35 13.89 23.07 9.65
CA PHE A 35 14.21 21.69 9.29
C PHE A 35 15.67 21.35 9.57
N GLN A 36 15.87 20.26 10.29
CA GLN A 36 17.17 19.72 10.66
C GLN A 36 17.49 18.52 9.78
N LYS A 37 18.78 18.19 9.68
CA LYS A 37 19.26 16.98 8.99
C LYS A 37 20.07 16.13 9.97
N PRO A 38 19.95 14.81 9.92
CA PRO A 38 20.82 13.93 10.69
C PRO A 38 22.27 14.09 10.21
N THR A 39 23.23 13.74 11.05
CA THR A 39 24.66 13.85 10.70
C THR A 39 25.29 12.49 10.37
N GLY A 40 26.45 12.54 9.70
CA GLY A 40 27.29 11.36 9.46
C GLY A 40 26.60 10.27 8.66
N SER A 41 26.70 9.04 9.14
CA SER A 41 26.25 7.84 8.43
C SER A 41 24.75 7.79 8.13
N ILE A 42 23.91 8.34 9.01
CA ILE A 42 22.45 8.36 8.77
C ILE A 42 22.14 9.23 7.54
N LEU A 43 22.74 10.41 7.43
CA LEU A 43 22.54 11.28 6.26
C LEU A 43 23.01 10.63 4.97
N THR A 44 24.19 10.00 4.99
CA THR A 44 24.73 9.28 3.83
C THR A 44 23.81 8.16 3.35
N LEU A 45 23.22 7.40 4.27
CA LEU A 45 22.29 6.33 3.95
C LEU A 45 20.91 6.86 3.51
N ALA A 46 20.49 8.03 4.00
CA ALA A 46 19.21 8.61 3.62
C ALA A 46 19.22 9.26 2.23
N GLN A 47 20.37 9.80 1.80
CA GLN A 47 20.54 10.46 0.50
C GLN A 47 21.21 9.51 -0.49
N TYR A 48 20.42 8.82 -1.30
CA TYR A 48 20.88 7.86 -2.30
C TYR A 48 20.08 7.97 -3.59
N ASP A 49 20.67 7.53 -4.70
CA ASP A 49 20.00 7.41 -5.99
C ASP A 49 19.27 6.08 -6.07
N ARG A 50 17.98 6.14 -6.31
CA ARG A 50 17.13 4.96 -6.42
C ARG A 50 17.37 4.25 -7.75
N ALA A 51 17.53 2.92 -7.73
CA ALA A 51 17.56 2.13 -8.95
C ALA A 51 16.23 2.28 -9.72
N PRO A 52 16.25 2.33 -11.06
CA PRO A 52 15.05 2.45 -11.87
C PRO A 52 14.18 1.19 -11.77
N SER A 53 12.87 1.35 -11.91
CA SER A 53 12.00 0.23 -12.19
C SER A 53 12.09 -0.15 -13.66
N ILE A 54 11.94 -1.46 -13.96
CA ILE A 54 11.98 -1.96 -15.32
C ILE A 54 10.62 -2.51 -15.75
N SER A 55 10.32 -2.33 -17.03
CA SER A 55 9.24 -3.08 -17.71
C SER A 55 9.74 -3.55 -19.07
N MET A 56 9.26 -4.71 -19.54
CA MET A 56 9.63 -5.27 -20.84
C MET A 56 8.41 -5.39 -21.73
N ASP A 57 8.62 -5.33 -23.03
CA ASP A 57 7.61 -5.74 -24.00
C ASP A 57 7.38 -7.26 -23.91
N SER A 58 6.24 -7.74 -24.43
CA SER A 58 5.86 -9.16 -24.35
C SER A 58 6.78 -10.07 -25.16
N LYS A 59 7.48 -9.50 -26.16
CA LYS A 59 8.45 -10.22 -27.00
C LYS A 59 9.85 -10.26 -26.42
N LYS A 60 10.12 -9.51 -25.31
CA LYS A 60 11.45 -9.36 -24.70
C LYS A 60 12.50 -8.81 -25.63
N GLU A 61 12.07 -7.91 -26.49
CA GLU A 61 12.97 -7.19 -27.39
C GLU A 61 13.51 -5.91 -26.74
N TYR A 62 12.65 -5.22 -25.94
CA TYR A 62 12.97 -3.94 -25.34
C TYR A 62 12.67 -3.91 -23.84
N MET A 63 13.53 -3.19 -23.11
CA MET A 63 13.37 -2.86 -21.67
C MET A 63 13.24 -1.35 -21.52
N LEU A 64 12.19 -0.90 -20.85
CA LEU A 64 11.99 0.49 -20.42
C LEU A 64 12.44 0.62 -18.96
N PHE A 65 13.29 1.60 -18.70
CA PHE A 65 13.82 1.97 -17.38
C PHE A 65 13.17 3.27 -16.95
N SER A 66 12.48 3.24 -15.82
CA SER A 66 11.76 4.38 -15.24
C SER A 66 12.46 4.86 -13.98
N TYR A 67 13.05 6.06 -14.06
CA TYR A 67 13.81 6.69 -12.99
C TYR A 67 12.93 7.64 -12.19
N ARG A 68 12.93 7.48 -10.87
CA ARG A 68 12.21 8.34 -9.92
C ARG A 68 13.19 8.95 -8.93
N ASN A 69 12.89 10.15 -8.48
CA ASN A 69 13.60 10.72 -7.33
C ASN A 69 13.34 9.87 -6.08
N THR A 70 14.30 9.81 -5.17
CA THR A 70 14.16 9.08 -3.91
C THR A 70 13.07 9.71 -3.04
N TYR A 71 13.03 11.02 -2.99
CA TYR A 71 12.06 11.83 -2.25
C TYR A 71 11.39 12.85 -3.15
N LYS A 72 10.26 13.38 -2.68
CA LYS A 72 9.67 14.64 -3.17
C LYS A 72 10.31 15.80 -2.44
N SER A 73 10.13 17.02 -2.97
CA SER A 73 10.37 18.25 -2.21
C SER A 73 9.12 18.67 -1.43
N LEU A 74 9.28 19.42 -0.36
CA LEU A 74 8.15 20.03 0.35
C LEU A 74 7.38 21.02 -0.55
N GLU A 75 8.04 21.67 -1.50
CA GLU A 75 7.41 22.52 -2.52
C GLU A 75 6.39 21.73 -3.37
N GLU A 76 6.69 20.47 -3.71
CA GLU A 76 5.76 19.61 -4.44
C GLU A 76 4.50 19.27 -3.62
N LEU A 77 4.60 19.13 -2.29
CA LEU A 77 3.45 18.92 -1.42
C LEU A 77 2.70 20.21 -1.06
N ASN A 78 3.34 21.36 -1.18
CA ASN A 78 2.74 22.65 -0.84
C ASN A 78 1.90 23.24 -1.96
N GLN A 79 1.59 22.49 -3.02
CA GLN A 79 0.69 22.90 -4.08
C GLN A 79 -0.77 22.94 -3.61
N ASP A 80 -1.61 23.67 -4.35
CA ASP A 80 -3.03 23.71 -4.07
C ASP A 80 -3.65 22.31 -4.12
N GLU A 81 -4.45 21.98 -3.13
CA GLU A 81 -5.13 20.71 -2.97
C GLU A 81 -6.59 20.91 -2.59
N MET A 82 -7.49 20.24 -3.29
CA MET A 82 -8.88 20.08 -2.89
C MET A 82 -9.14 18.63 -2.46
N ARG A 83 -9.85 18.48 -1.33
CA ARG A 83 -10.21 17.18 -0.73
C ARG A 83 -11.71 16.96 -0.91
N LEU A 84 -12.07 16.11 -1.85
CA LEU A 84 -13.44 15.96 -2.34
C LEU A 84 -13.79 14.50 -2.58
N GLY A 85 -14.77 13.99 -1.84
CA GLY A 85 -15.29 12.64 -2.03
C GLY A 85 -14.28 11.50 -1.83
N GLY A 86 -13.29 11.70 -0.94
CA GLY A 86 -12.19 10.77 -0.70
C GLY A 86 -10.99 10.95 -1.62
N LEU A 87 -11.01 11.93 -2.52
CA LEU A 87 -9.92 12.28 -3.42
C LEU A 87 -9.15 13.50 -2.93
N ARG A 88 -7.85 13.54 -3.23
CA ARG A 88 -6.96 14.71 -3.10
C ARG A 88 -6.49 15.13 -4.48
N ILE A 89 -6.89 16.29 -4.91
CA ILE A 89 -6.78 16.76 -6.29
C ILE A 89 -6.05 18.08 -6.31
N ASN A 90 -5.11 18.23 -7.24
CA ASN A 90 -4.62 19.56 -7.57
C ASN A 90 -5.59 20.21 -8.58
N PRO A 91 -6.32 21.26 -8.19
CA PRO A 91 -7.38 21.84 -9.02
C PRO A 91 -6.86 22.59 -10.26
N ILE A 92 -5.56 22.92 -10.30
CA ILE A 92 -4.92 23.61 -11.42
C ILE A 92 -4.48 22.58 -12.46
N THR A 93 -3.79 21.53 -12.03
CA THR A 93 -3.22 20.53 -12.94
C THR A 93 -4.20 19.41 -13.29
N ASN A 94 -5.30 19.27 -12.57
CA ASN A 94 -6.36 18.24 -12.79
C ASN A 94 -5.81 16.79 -12.74
N ILE A 95 -4.99 16.54 -11.73
CA ILE A 95 -4.46 15.22 -11.37
C ILE A 95 -4.37 15.12 -9.85
N GLY A 96 -4.28 13.91 -9.31
CA GLY A 96 -4.09 13.73 -7.87
C GLY A 96 -2.86 14.48 -7.33
N SER A 97 -2.99 15.12 -6.17
CA SER A 97 -1.90 15.93 -5.56
C SER A 97 -0.73 15.06 -5.05
N ALA A 98 -1.00 13.78 -4.72
CA ALA A 98 -0.01 12.87 -4.12
C ALA A 98 0.72 11.97 -5.14
N ILE A 99 0.67 12.27 -6.43
CA ILE A 99 1.27 11.43 -7.49
C ILE A 99 2.81 11.34 -7.34
N ASN A 100 3.35 10.12 -7.44
CA ASN A 100 4.77 9.87 -7.54
C ASN A 100 5.20 9.84 -9.01
N TYR A 101 5.83 10.90 -9.47
CA TYR A 101 6.24 11.06 -10.85
C TYR A 101 7.53 10.30 -11.18
N ILE A 102 7.64 9.86 -12.43
CA ILE A 102 8.87 9.41 -13.05
C ILE A 102 9.58 10.64 -13.63
N ALA A 103 10.85 10.82 -13.29
CA ALA A 103 11.65 11.98 -13.67
C ALA A 103 12.40 11.78 -15.00
N ASN A 104 12.67 10.54 -15.38
CA ASN A 104 13.37 10.21 -16.63
C ASN A 104 13.02 8.80 -17.12
N LEU A 105 13.11 8.61 -18.41
CA LEU A 105 12.91 7.31 -19.07
C LEU A 105 14.12 7.01 -19.99
N LYS A 106 14.61 5.77 -19.90
CA LYS A 106 15.58 5.22 -20.83
C LYS A 106 15.07 3.91 -21.38
N ILE A 107 15.57 3.51 -22.54
CA ILE A 107 15.19 2.27 -23.20
C ILE A 107 16.42 1.52 -23.69
N ARG A 108 16.34 0.20 -23.77
CA ARG A 108 17.41 -0.66 -24.23
C ARG A 108 16.84 -1.91 -24.87
N LYS A 109 17.48 -2.44 -25.91
CA LYS A 109 17.21 -3.81 -26.33
C LYS A 109 17.68 -4.79 -25.26
N VAL A 110 16.93 -5.85 -25.03
CA VAL A 110 17.27 -6.87 -24.02
C VAL A 110 18.67 -7.45 -24.25
N THR A 111 19.09 -7.60 -25.50
CA THR A 111 20.41 -8.11 -25.90
C THR A 111 21.58 -7.13 -25.75
N GLU A 112 21.29 -5.85 -25.54
CA GLU A 112 22.29 -4.81 -25.33
C GLU A 112 22.62 -4.64 -23.86
N LYS A 113 23.76 -4.00 -23.53
CA LYS A 113 24.16 -3.70 -22.14
C LYS A 113 23.94 -2.25 -21.75
N THR A 114 23.93 -1.34 -22.74
CA THR A 114 23.89 0.10 -22.50
C THR A 114 22.48 0.65 -22.71
N GLU A 115 21.96 1.35 -21.70
CA GLU A 115 20.71 2.08 -21.78
C GLU A 115 20.84 3.29 -22.69
N ARG A 116 19.87 3.49 -23.58
CA ARG A 116 19.76 4.65 -24.46
C ARG A 116 18.79 5.65 -23.85
N GLN A 117 19.22 6.91 -23.72
CA GLN A 117 18.34 7.99 -23.30
C GLN A 117 17.24 8.21 -24.35
N ILE A 118 15.99 8.31 -23.92
CA ILE A 118 14.89 8.74 -24.78
C ILE A 118 15.05 10.24 -25.04
N SER A 119 15.21 10.61 -26.30
CA SER A 119 15.34 12.01 -26.71
C SER A 119 13.98 12.69 -26.82
N GLY A 120 13.93 14.01 -26.68
CA GLY A 120 12.69 14.79 -26.78
C GLY A 120 11.75 14.67 -25.56
N LEU A 121 12.18 14.05 -24.44
CA LEU A 121 11.40 14.08 -23.21
C LEU A 121 11.21 15.52 -22.71
N PRO A 122 10.12 15.79 -21.97
CA PRO A 122 9.90 17.11 -21.35
C PRO A 122 11.08 17.51 -20.46
N GLU A 123 11.44 18.76 -20.46
CA GLU A 123 12.35 19.33 -19.47
C GLU A 123 11.68 19.27 -18.09
N LYS A 124 12.41 18.82 -17.04
CA LYS A 124 11.86 18.57 -15.69
C LYS A 124 10.63 17.68 -15.71
N ALA A 125 10.72 16.55 -16.42
CA ALA A 125 9.62 15.61 -16.64
C ALA A 125 8.94 15.18 -15.33
N LYS A 126 7.60 15.22 -15.34
CA LYS A 126 6.71 14.64 -14.30
C LYS A 126 5.81 13.62 -14.98
N ILE A 127 6.38 12.46 -15.30
CA ILE A 127 5.76 11.40 -16.10
C ILE A 127 4.93 10.48 -15.23
N THR A 128 3.71 10.13 -15.73
CA THR A 128 2.87 9.07 -15.19
C THR A 128 2.00 8.44 -16.28
N ASN A 129 1.10 7.50 -15.93
CA ASN A 129 0.18 6.83 -16.85
C ASN A 129 0.87 6.23 -18.09
N ILE A 130 2.02 5.56 -17.89
CA ILE A 130 2.76 4.91 -18.99
C ILE A 130 1.96 3.71 -19.50
N SER A 131 1.72 3.64 -20.80
CA SER A 131 0.95 2.58 -21.45
C SER A 131 1.55 2.20 -22.80
N TRP A 132 1.90 0.91 -22.95
CA TRP A 132 2.35 0.37 -24.24
C TRP A 132 1.17 0.24 -25.21
N SER A 133 1.39 0.52 -26.50
CA SER A 133 0.41 0.23 -27.54
C SER A 133 0.16 -1.30 -27.64
N PRO A 134 -0.98 -1.76 -28.18
CA PRO A 134 -1.25 -3.19 -28.29
C PRO A 134 -0.16 -3.98 -29.04
N ASN A 135 0.50 -3.37 -30.04
CA ASN A 135 1.63 -3.96 -30.77
C ASN A 135 3.01 -3.68 -30.15
N GLU A 136 3.04 -2.95 -29.03
CA GLU A 136 4.22 -2.61 -28.25
C GLU A 136 5.30 -1.80 -28.99
N LYS A 137 4.96 -1.17 -30.13
CA LYS A 137 5.89 -0.29 -30.89
C LYS A 137 5.88 1.15 -30.41
N LYS A 138 4.89 1.53 -29.61
CA LYS A 138 4.74 2.87 -29.05
C LYS A 138 4.47 2.78 -27.56
N ILE A 139 4.82 3.84 -26.83
CA ILE A 139 4.49 4.01 -25.41
C ILE A 139 3.84 5.37 -25.24
N ALA A 140 2.58 5.41 -24.83
CA ALA A 140 1.92 6.63 -24.41
C ALA A 140 2.21 6.92 -22.94
N PHE A 141 2.30 8.20 -22.58
CA PHE A 141 2.42 8.63 -21.20
C PHE A 141 1.86 10.04 -21.03
N THR A 142 1.58 10.39 -19.78
CA THR A 142 1.21 11.77 -19.43
C THR A 142 2.38 12.48 -18.76
N ASN A 143 2.52 13.78 -19.06
CA ASN A 143 3.44 14.68 -18.38
C ASN A 143 2.66 15.80 -17.70
N THR A 144 2.92 16.05 -16.42
CA THR A 144 2.27 17.11 -15.65
C THR A 144 3.14 18.36 -15.62
N ILE A 145 2.60 19.46 -16.12
CA ILE A 145 3.21 20.79 -16.03
C ILE A 145 2.42 21.67 -15.05
N ALA A 146 2.86 22.89 -14.82
CA ALA A 146 2.23 23.80 -13.85
C ALA A 146 0.75 24.11 -14.17
N THR A 147 0.34 24.01 -15.43
CA THR A 147 -1.01 24.39 -15.91
C THR A 147 -1.91 23.21 -16.23
N GLY A 148 -1.43 21.95 -16.16
CA GLY A 148 -2.24 20.77 -16.46
C GLY A 148 -1.43 19.55 -16.87
N VAL A 149 -2.11 18.60 -17.51
CA VAL A 149 -1.57 17.31 -17.94
C VAL A 149 -1.57 17.22 -19.46
N GLU A 150 -0.40 16.92 -20.05
CA GLU A 150 -0.16 16.72 -21.47
C GLU A 150 -0.15 15.24 -21.82
N LEU A 151 -0.52 14.88 -23.05
CA LEU A 151 -0.32 13.56 -23.65
C LEU A 151 0.95 13.54 -24.51
N TRP A 152 1.77 12.52 -24.29
CA TRP A 152 3.02 12.28 -25.02
C TRP A 152 3.10 10.85 -25.53
N ILE A 153 3.91 10.62 -26.56
CA ILE A 153 4.19 9.30 -27.12
C ILE A 153 5.68 9.10 -27.32
N ILE A 154 6.15 7.88 -27.12
CA ILE A 154 7.52 7.44 -27.45
C ILE A 154 7.44 6.42 -28.58
N ASP A 155 8.26 6.58 -29.60
CA ASP A 155 8.59 5.53 -30.55
C ASP A 155 9.67 4.62 -29.95
N VAL A 156 9.36 3.36 -29.78
CA VAL A 156 10.23 2.39 -29.09
C VAL A 156 11.54 2.16 -29.82
N VAL A 157 11.50 2.11 -31.17
CA VAL A 157 12.67 1.80 -32.00
C VAL A 157 13.61 2.98 -32.08
N SER A 158 13.11 4.17 -32.40
CA SER A 158 13.93 5.40 -32.51
C SER A 158 14.31 5.96 -31.14
N ALA A 159 13.57 5.65 -30.07
CA ALA A 159 13.67 6.23 -28.73
C ALA A 159 13.47 7.76 -28.75
N ILE A 160 12.45 8.22 -29.46
CA ILE A 160 12.08 9.63 -29.55
C ILE A 160 10.71 9.83 -28.91
N ALA A 161 10.62 10.80 -27.99
CA ALA A 161 9.38 11.26 -27.40
C ALA A 161 8.82 12.46 -28.18
N THR A 162 7.49 12.50 -28.35
CA THR A 162 6.78 13.58 -29.04
C THR A 162 5.53 13.95 -28.24
N LYS A 163 5.28 15.25 -28.08
CA LYS A 163 4.05 15.78 -27.48
C LYS A 163 2.88 15.65 -28.46
N LEU A 164 1.74 15.13 -28.01
CA LEU A 164 0.52 14.99 -28.82
C LEU A 164 -0.53 16.06 -28.52
N THR A 165 -0.65 16.49 -27.25
CA THR A 165 -1.64 17.50 -26.85
C THR A 165 -1.03 18.57 -25.98
N ASP A 166 -1.69 19.73 -25.93
CA ASP A 166 -1.46 20.70 -24.87
C ASP A 166 -1.97 20.14 -23.51
N ALA A 167 -1.77 20.91 -22.43
CA ALA A 167 -2.11 20.53 -21.07
C ALA A 167 -3.63 20.57 -20.82
N SER A 168 -4.37 19.68 -21.48
CA SER A 168 -5.83 19.64 -21.51
C SER A 168 -6.46 18.37 -20.91
N LEU A 169 -5.65 17.39 -20.46
CA LEU A 169 -6.17 16.14 -19.95
C LEU A 169 -6.76 16.30 -18.54
N ASN A 170 -7.86 15.60 -18.29
CA ASN A 170 -8.42 15.41 -16.95
C ASN A 170 -8.00 14.03 -16.41
N ALA A 171 -7.05 14.03 -15.48
CA ALA A 171 -6.50 12.82 -14.85
C ALA A 171 -6.95 12.66 -13.38
N ASN A 172 -8.09 13.25 -12.99
CA ASN A 172 -8.56 13.23 -11.60
C ASN A 172 -9.14 11.89 -11.19
N ILE A 173 -9.84 11.17 -12.07
CA ILE A 173 -10.44 9.86 -11.80
C ILE A 173 -10.06 8.87 -12.90
N GLY A 174 -9.71 7.64 -12.50
CA GLY A 174 -9.42 6.53 -13.40
C GLY A 174 -8.22 6.80 -14.32
N ASN A 175 -8.13 6.06 -15.43
CA ASN A 175 -7.06 6.23 -16.40
C ASN A 175 -7.42 7.36 -17.40
N PRO A 176 -6.58 8.37 -17.61
CA PRO A 176 -6.87 9.45 -18.55
C PRO A 176 -6.71 9.07 -20.03
N LEU A 177 -6.12 7.91 -20.34
CA LEU A 177 -5.86 7.47 -21.71
C LEU A 177 -6.04 5.95 -21.87
N ASN A 178 -6.58 5.51 -23.00
CA ASN A 178 -6.76 4.11 -23.34
C ASN A 178 -6.46 3.88 -24.84
N TRP A 179 -5.57 2.93 -25.17
CA TRP A 179 -5.29 2.59 -26.54
C TRP A 179 -6.48 1.90 -27.23
N LEU A 180 -6.75 2.27 -28.46
CA LEU A 180 -7.56 1.49 -29.39
C LEU A 180 -6.74 0.35 -29.98
N LYS A 181 -7.43 -0.66 -30.55
CA LYS A 181 -6.80 -1.85 -31.15
C LYS A 181 -6.00 -1.53 -32.42
N ASP A 182 -6.25 -0.40 -33.06
CA ASP A 182 -5.55 0.04 -34.27
C ASP A 182 -4.06 0.38 -34.05
N ASN A 183 -3.61 0.50 -32.80
CA ASN A 183 -2.26 0.88 -32.37
C ASN A 183 -1.87 2.32 -32.71
N GLU A 184 -2.78 3.12 -33.19
CA GLU A 184 -2.54 4.48 -33.68
C GLU A 184 -3.42 5.52 -32.99
N THR A 185 -4.48 5.09 -32.28
CA THR A 185 -5.47 5.97 -31.66
C THR A 185 -5.57 5.70 -30.16
N LEU A 186 -5.71 6.77 -29.38
CA LEU A 186 -6.01 6.76 -27.94
C LEU A 186 -7.37 7.40 -27.68
N LEU A 187 -8.20 6.80 -26.85
CA LEU A 187 -9.32 7.46 -26.19
C LEU A 187 -8.80 8.21 -24.98
N VAL A 188 -9.11 9.51 -24.88
CA VAL A 188 -8.52 10.40 -23.88
C VAL A 188 -9.62 11.20 -23.19
N LYS A 189 -9.49 11.37 -21.87
CA LYS A 189 -10.33 12.27 -21.07
C LYS A 189 -9.73 13.67 -21.09
N MET A 190 -10.50 14.64 -21.58
CA MET A 190 -10.09 16.04 -21.60
C MET A 190 -10.98 16.88 -20.70
N ILE A 191 -10.44 17.99 -20.21
CA ILE A 191 -11.17 19.00 -19.47
C ILE A 191 -12.21 19.62 -20.43
N PRO A 192 -13.52 19.69 -20.06
CA PRO A 192 -14.51 20.31 -20.91
C PRO A 192 -14.16 21.77 -21.27
N LYS A 193 -14.29 22.13 -22.54
CA LYS A 193 -13.98 23.49 -23.03
C LYS A 193 -14.74 24.60 -22.30
N ASN A 194 -15.98 24.32 -21.92
CA ASN A 194 -16.85 25.24 -21.21
C ASN A 194 -16.99 24.91 -19.72
N ARG A 195 -15.94 24.31 -19.11
CA ARG A 195 -15.94 23.98 -17.68
C ARG A 195 -16.17 25.24 -16.85
N PRO A 196 -17.16 25.25 -15.92
CA PRO A 196 -17.37 26.36 -14.99
C PRO A 196 -16.12 26.62 -14.14
N ALA A 197 -15.97 27.85 -13.66
CA ALA A 197 -14.98 28.19 -12.67
C ALA A 197 -15.26 27.45 -11.35
N LEU A 198 -14.18 27.01 -10.68
CA LEU A 198 -14.30 26.45 -9.34
C LEU A 198 -14.72 27.52 -8.35
N ILE A 199 -15.54 27.13 -7.38
CA ILE A 199 -15.94 27.99 -6.29
C ILE A 199 -14.78 28.01 -5.27
N ASP A 200 -14.25 29.21 -5.01
CA ASP A 200 -13.23 29.40 -3.98
C ASP A 200 -13.86 29.33 -2.59
N ILE A 201 -13.70 28.19 -1.91
CA ILE A 201 -14.27 27.92 -0.59
C ILE A 201 -13.91 29.00 0.45
N LYS A 202 -12.75 29.66 0.29
CA LYS A 202 -12.30 30.71 1.23
C LYS A 202 -13.05 32.03 1.04
N LYS A 203 -13.61 32.27 -0.15
CA LYS A 203 -14.36 33.48 -0.52
C LYS A 203 -15.85 33.22 -0.64
N ASP A 204 -16.29 31.98 -0.70
CA ASP A 204 -17.70 31.62 -0.78
C ASP A 204 -18.40 31.94 0.54
N LEU A 205 -19.46 32.73 0.45
CA LEU A 205 -20.32 33.03 1.60
C LEU A 205 -21.36 31.91 1.74
N PRO A 206 -21.34 31.09 2.78
CA PRO A 206 -22.32 30.04 2.98
C PRO A 206 -23.73 30.56 2.98
N LYS A 207 -24.62 30.01 2.15
CA LYS A 207 -26.01 30.40 2.06
C LYS A 207 -26.91 29.83 3.17
N GLY A 208 -26.35 28.99 4.01
CA GLY A 208 -27.00 28.32 5.13
C GLY A 208 -26.13 27.31 5.81
N PRO A 209 -26.58 26.72 6.95
CA PRO A 209 -25.86 25.65 7.64
C PRO A 209 -25.85 24.35 6.82
N THR A 210 -24.85 23.51 7.01
CA THR A 210 -24.88 22.11 6.56
C THR A 210 -25.70 21.30 7.55
N ILE A 211 -26.75 20.61 7.06
CA ILE A 211 -27.65 19.81 7.89
C ILE A 211 -27.48 18.34 7.50
N SER A 212 -27.16 17.50 8.49
CA SER A 212 -27.15 16.05 8.37
C SER A 212 -28.28 15.48 9.21
N GLY A 213 -29.06 14.56 8.65
CA GLY A 213 -30.15 13.89 9.34
C GLY A 213 -30.01 12.38 9.25
N SER A 214 -30.72 11.66 10.11
CA SER A 214 -30.91 10.22 10.07
C SER A 214 -32.39 9.90 10.23
N ASP A 215 -32.89 8.96 9.46
CA ASP A 215 -34.26 8.42 9.57
C ASP A 215 -34.38 7.28 10.57
N GLY A 216 -33.28 6.98 11.31
CA GLY A 216 -33.21 5.90 12.27
C GLY A 216 -32.76 4.56 11.68
N SER A 217 -32.50 4.50 10.38
CA SER A 217 -31.91 3.31 9.76
C SER A 217 -30.47 3.09 10.26
N LYS A 218 -30.12 1.83 10.59
CA LYS A 218 -28.78 1.48 11.06
C LYS A 218 -27.81 1.41 9.91
N SER A 219 -26.75 2.22 9.97
CA SER A 219 -25.60 2.16 9.06
C SER A 219 -24.32 1.96 9.87
N GLN A 220 -23.53 0.94 9.52
CA GLN A 220 -22.25 0.65 10.18
C GLN A 220 -21.08 1.01 9.27
N ASN A 221 -21.00 2.24 8.86
CA ASN A 221 -19.86 2.70 8.09
C ASN A 221 -18.66 2.94 8.99
N ARG A 222 -17.49 2.46 8.56
CA ARG A 222 -16.22 2.90 9.13
C ARG A 222 -16.00 4.37 8.82
N THR A 223 -15.14 5.02 9.59
CA THR A 223 -14.72 6.40 9.35
C THR A 223 -14.02 6.53 8.00
N TYR A 224 -14.27 7.61 7.26
CA TYR A 224 -13.61 7.94 6.00
C TYR A 224 -13.00 9.34 6.08
N ALA A 225 -11.92 9.56 5.34
CA ALA A 225 -11.27 10.86 5.19
C ALA A 225 -11.69 11.58 3.91
N ASP A 226 -11.50 12.90 3.88
CA ASP A 226 -11.60 13.75 2.70
C ASP A 226 -12.96 13.69 1.97
N LEU A 227 -14.05 13.41 2.70
CA LEU A 227 -15.42 13.37 2.18
C LEU A 227 -15.92 14.76 1.72
N LEU A 228 -16.97 14.78 0.91
CA LEU A 228 -17.74 16.02 0.66
C LEU A 228 -18.37 16.51 1.97
N LYS A 229 -18.40 17.82 2.17
CA LYS A 229 -18.87 18.41 3.44
C LYS A 229 -20.11 19.30 3.27
N ASN A 230 -20.33 19.82 2.07
CA ASN A 230 -21.36 20.81 1.79
C ASN A 230 -21.65 20.87 0.27
N LYS A 231 -22.58 21.73 -0.12
CA LYS A 231 -23.00 21.89 -1.52
C LYS A 231 -21.91 22.50 -2.41
N THR A 232 -21.03 23.31 -1.86
CA THR A 232 -19.88 23.89 -2.59
C THR A 232 -18.88 22.81 -2.95
N ASP A 233 -18.56 21.89 -2.00
CA ASP A 233 -17.72 20.73 -2.27
C ASP A 233 -18.33 19.82 -3.34
N GLU A 234 -19.66 19.60 -3.29
CA GLU A 234 -20.38 18.81 -4.29
C GLU A 234 -20.27 19.43 -5.69
N THR A 235 -20.43 20.75 -5.79
CA THR A 235 -20.32 21.49 -7.06
C THR A 235 -18.88 21.43 -7.59
N ASN A 236 -17.88 21.65 -6.75
CA ASN A 236 -16.48 21.57 -7.13
C ASN A 236 -16.07 20.13 -7.52
N PHE A 237 -16.59 19.12 -6.82
CA PHE A 237 -16.39 17.71 -7.17
C PHE A 237 -16.92 17.43 -8.58
N GLU A 238 -18.18 17.80 -8.85
CA GLU A 238 -18.79 17.62 -10.17
C GLU A 238 -17.98 18.33 -11.27
N THR A 239 -17.56 19.56 -11.01
CA THR A 239 -16.77 20.36 -11.95
C THR A 239 -15.41 19.74 -12.26
N LEU A 240 -14.68 19.27 -11.24
CA LEU A 240 -13.35 18.68 -11.41
C LEU A 240 -13.39 17.28 -12.03
N MET A 241 -14.45 16.50 -11.74
CA MET A 241 -14.59 15.14 -12.26
C MET A 241 -15.15 15.10 -13.68
N SER A 242 -15.79 16.17 -14.15
CA SER A 242 -16.35 16.26 -15.49
C SER A 242 -15.27 16.22 -16.56
N SER A 243 -15.47 15.36 -17.55
CA SER A 243 -14.58 15.20 -18.72
C SER A 243 -15.40 15.08 -19.99
N GLU A 244 -14.83 15.53 -21.09
CA GLU A 244 -15.21 15.15 -22.45
C GLU A 244 -14.29 14.05 -22.95
N LEU A 245 -14.78 13.14 -23.78
CA LEU A 245 -13.96 12.13 -24.41
C LEU A 245 -13.56 12.57 -25.82
N TYR A 246 -12.28 12.39 -26.12
CA TYR A 246 -11.69 12.63 -27.43
C TYR A 246 -10.89 11.42 -27.90
N THR A 247 -10.78 11.24 -29.21
CA THR A 247 -9.76 10.38 -29.79
C THR A 247 -8.56 11.22 -30.21
N VAL A 248 -7.36 10.73 -29.91
CA VAL A 248 -6.08 11.38 -30.29
C VAL A 248 -5.23 10.37 -31.03
N THR A 249 -4.84 10.69 -32.26
CA THR A 249 -3.95 9.82 -33.03
C THR A 249 -2.48 10.03 -32.63
N ILE A 250 -1.62 9.05 -32.93
CA ILE A 250 -0.15 9.17 -32.73
C ILE A 250 0.49 10.31 -33.55
N PHE A 251 -0.26 10.92 -34.48
CA PHE A 251 0.16 12.07 -35.29
C PHE A 251 -0.38 13.40 -34.74
N GLY A 252 -1.06 13.39 -33.58
CA GLY A 252 -1.58 14.58 -32.91
C GLY A 252 -2.94 15.07 -33.42
N LYS A 253 -3.65 14.32 -34.28
CA LYS A 253 -5.04 14.67 -34.66
C LYS A 253 -5.96 14.40 -33.49
N VAL A 254 -6.79 15.39 -33.10
CA VAL A 254 -7.72 15.36 -31.99
C VAL A 254 -9.14 15.49 -32.54
N ASP A 255 -9.97 14.45 -32.33
CA ASP A 255 -11.37 14.43 -32.75
C ASP A 255 -12.28 14.22 -31.52
N PHE A 256 -13.39 14.98 -31.45
CA PHE A 256 -14.40 14.81 -30.40
C PHE A 256 -15.09 13.45 -30.51
N PHE A 257 -15.24 12.78 -29.36
CA PHE A 257 -15.89 11.45 -29.32
C PHE A 257 -17.20 11.46 -28.54
N LYS A 258 -17.22 12.06 -27.32
CA LYS A 258 -18.42 12.03 -26.48
C LYS A 258 -18.48 13.23 -25.52
N GLU A 259 -19.74 13.62 -25.26
CA GLU A 259 -20.12 14.77 -24.42
C GLU A 259 -19.66 14.66 -22.97
N THR A 260 -19.68 15.79 -22.27
CA THR A 260 -19.29 15.93 -20.87
C THR A 260 -20.08 14.99 -19.95
N ASN A 261 -19.35 14.22 -19.13
CA ASN A 261 -19.89 13.38 -18.08
C ASN A 261 -18.82 13.10 -16.99
N LEU A 262 -19.20 12.44 -15.89
CA LEU A 262 -18.31 12.02 -14.81
C LEU A 262 -17.78 10.61 -15.11
N TYR A 263 -16.88 10.48 -16.08
CA TYR A 263 -16.33 9.21 -16.53
C TYR A 263 -15.38 8.62 -15.48
N ALA A 264 -15.80 7.48 -14.87
CA ALA A 264 -15.03 6.77 -13.83
C ALA A 264 -14.31 5.52 -14.37
N GLY A 265 -14.69 5.02 -15.56
CA GLY A 265 -14.04 3.87 -16.17
C GLY A 265 -14.39 3.74 -17.65
N GLU A 266 -13.37 3.41 -18.43
CA GLU A 266 -13.43 3.18 -19.87
C GLU A 266 -12.71 1.86 -20.18
N SER A 267 -13.41 0.89 -20.81
CA SER A 267 -12.80 -0.38 -21.18
C SER A 267 -13.33 -0.92 -22.49
N TYR A 268 -12.41 -1.31 -23.36
CA TYR A 268 -12.75 -1.98 -24.63
C TYR A 268 -12.89 -3.48 -24.42
N SER A 269 -13.86 -4.08 -25.17
CA SER A 269 -13.91 -5.54 -25.31
C SER A 269 -12.58 -6.07 -25.84
N PRO A 270 -12.23 -7.35 -25.57
CA PRO A 270 -10.97 -7.92 -26.04
C PRO A 270 -10.74 -7.78 -27.54
N ASP A 271 -11.80 -7.96 -28.35
CA ASP A 271 -11.76 -7.79 -29.80
C ASP A 271 -11.76 -6.32 -30.25
N GLY A 272 -11.96 -5.37 -29.32
CA GLY A 272 -11.99 -3.94 -29.58
C GLY A 272 -13.26 -3.41 -30.23
N ASN A 273 -14.32 -4.21 -30.39
CA ASN A 273 -15.55 -3.82 -31.10
C ASN A 273 -16.53 -3.03 -30.24
N PHE A 274 -16.45 -3.14 -28.92
CA PHE A 274 -17.32 -2.46 -27.97
C PHE A 274 -16.52 -1.69 -26.93
N LEU A 275 -17.07 -0.57 -26.47
CA LEU A 275 -16.56 0.24 -25.39
C LEU A 275 -17.56 0.27 -24.25
N MET A 276 -17.16 -0.14 -23.05
CA MET A 276 -17.94 0.06 -21.84
C MET A 276 -17.48 1.36 -21.17
N LEU A 277 -18.41 2.29 -20.99
CA LEU A 277 -18.22 3.50 -20.23
C LEU A 277 -19.00 3.42 -18.91
N THR A 278 -18.31 3.70 -17.81
CA THR A 278 -18.92 3.79 -16.47
C THR A 278 -18.86 5.24 -16.00
N THR A 279 -20.02 5.78 -15.62
CA THR A 279 -20.15 7.17 -15.16
C THR A 279 -20.68 7.22 -13.73
N ILE A 280 -20.20 8.19 -12.95
CA ILE A 280 -20.75 8.52 -11.64
C ILE A 280 -22.06 9.27 -11.84
N GLN A 281 -23.08 8.94 -11.03
CA GLN A 281 -24.40 9.54 -11.05
C GLN A 281 -24.71 10.24 -9.73
N LYS A 282 -25.71 11.11 -9.72
CA LYS A 282 -26.29 11.68 -8.48
C LYS A 282 -27.34 10.73 -7.89
N PRO A 283 -27.61 10.84 -6.55
CA PRO A 283 -27.07 11.81 -5.61
C PRO A 283 -25.64 11.45 -5.14
N PHE A 284 -24.82 12.44 -4.84
CA PHE A 284 -23.55 12.24 -4.15
C PHE A 284 -23.79 12.13 -2.64
N SER A 285 -22.77 11.68 -1.88
CA SER A 285 -22.87 11.46 -0.44
C SER A 285 -21.85 12.28 0.34
N TYR A 286 -22.22 12.65 1.58
CA TYR A 286 -21.33 13.29 2.54
C TYR A 286 -20.76 12.31 3.60
N ILE A 287 -21.18 11.04 3.54
CA ILE A 287 -20.78 10.02 4.53
C ILE A 287 -19.99 8.84 3.95
N VAL A 288 -19.90 8.74 2.62
CA VAL A 288 -19.10 7.73 1.92
C VAL A 288 -18.30 8.37 0.78
N PRO A 289 -17.14 7.77 0.39
CA PRO A 289 -16.33 8.28 -0.72
C PRO A 289 -16.95 8.00 -2.09
N TYR A 290 -16.42 8.65 -3.13
CA TYR A 290 -16.95 8.66 -4.50
C TYR A 290 -17.11 7.27 -5.13
N ASN A 291 -16.28 6.29 -4.75
CA ASN A 291 -16.39 4.92 -5.26
C ASN A 291 -17.60 4.15 -4.71
N ARG A 292 -18.38 4.78 -3.83
CA ARG A 292 -19.68 4.30 -3.34
C ARG A 292 -20.87 5.13 -3.85
N PHE A 293 -20.61 6.13 -4.67
CA PHE A 293 -21.68 6.92 -5.33
C PHE A 293 -22.38 6.05 -6.39
N PRO A 294 -23.57 6.44 -6.83
CA PRO A 294 -24.27 5.73 -7.89
C PRO A 294 -23.44 5.67 -9.17
N LEU A 295 -23.47 4.53 -9.85
CA LEU A 295 -22.74 4.30 -11.10
C LEU A 295 -23.68 3.79 -12.18
N LYS A 296 -23.44 4.22 -13.42
CA LYS A 296 -24.10 3.69 -14.60
C LYS A 296 -23.06 3.21 -15.60
N SER A 297 -23.17 1.92 -16.02
CA SER A 297 -22.29 1.33 -17.05
C SER A 297 -23.10 1.06 -18.31
N VAL A 298 -22.58 1.56 -19.42
CA VAL A 298 -23.22 1.48 -20.74
C VAL A 298 -22.24 0.97 -21.78
N ILE A 299 -22.68 0.08 -22.62
CA ILE A 299 -21.93 -0.40 -23.79
C ILE A 299 -22.23 0.46 -24.99
N TYR A 300 -21.18 0.89 -25.68
CA TYR A 300 -21.22 1.64 -26.94
C TYR A 300 -20.49 0.85 -28.03
N ASN A 301 -20.87 1.08 -29.29
CA ASN A 301 -20.03 0.73 -30.42
C ASN A 301 -18.93 1.78 -30.64
N LEU A 302 -18.00 1.52 -31.56
CA LEU A 302 -16.87 2.43 -31.85
C LEU A 302 -17.29 3.78 -32.46
N ALA A 303 -18.50 3.88 -32.99
CA ALA A 303 -19.08 5.17 -33.44
C ALA A 303 -19.75 5.97 -32.32
N GLY A 304 -19.65 5.52 -31.06
CA GLY A 304 -20.24 6.19 -29.90
C GLY A 304 -21.74 5.99 -29.72
N LYS A 305 -22.39 5.10 -30.52
CA LYS A 305 -23.82 4.77 -30.38
C LYS A 305 -24.02 3.82 -29.20
N GLU A 306 -24.96 4.15 -28.33
CA GLU A 306 -25.39 3.30 -27.21
C GLU A 306 -25.99 1.97 -27.72
N ILE A 307 -25.54 0.88 -27.13
CA ILE A 307 -26.02 -0.48 -27.39
C ILE A 307 -26.87 -1.00 -26.24
N LYS A 308 -26.36 -0.90 -25.01
CA LYS A 308 -27.02 -1.47 -23.82
C LYS A 308 -26.57 -0.81 -22.52
N VAL A 309 -27.50 -0.46 -21.64
CA VAL A 309 -27.22 -0.23 -20.23
C VAL A 309 -27.03 -1.61 -19.56
N VAL A 310 -25.84 -1.86 -19.03
CA VAL A 310 -25.48 -3.19 -18.48
C VAL A 310 -25.47 -3.21 -16.95
N ASN A 311 -25.29 -2.05 -16.31
CA ASN A 311 -25.32 -1.96 -14.86
C ASN A 311 -25.77 -0.56 -14.38
N GLU A 312 -26.59 -0.54 -13.35
CA GLU A 312 -26.95 0.65 -12.59
C GLU A 312 -26.80 0.31 -11.11
N VAL A 313 -25.89 1.00 -10.45
CA VAL A 313 -25.56 0.80 -9.04
C VAL A 313 -26.12 1.97 -8.25
N PRO A 314 -26.99 1.76 -7.27
CA PRO A 314 -27.50 2.83 -6.42
C PRO A 314 -26.42 3.33 -5.45
N LEU A 315 -26.67 4.46 -4.80
CA LEU A 315 -25.85 4.98 -3.72
C LEU A 315 -25.68 3.91 -2.61
N ASN A 316 -24.43 3.64 -2.25
CA ASN A 316 -24.08 2.57 -1.32
C ASN A 316 -23.59 3.14 0.03
N GLU A 317 -24.49 3.74 0.79
CA GLU A 317 -24.20 4.25 2.13
C GLU A 317 -24.30 3.19 3.22
N VAL A 318 -25.11 2.17 3.00
CA VAL A 318 -25.38 1.11 3.99
C VAL A 318 -24.91 -0.24 3.46
N LEU A 319 -24.04 -0.92 4.21
CA LEU A 319 -23.68 -2.31 4.00
C LEU A 319 -24.03 -3.14 5.23
N PRO A 320 -24.40 -4.42 5.08
CA PRO A 320 -24.50 -5.32 6.21
C PRO A 320 -23.18 -5.41 6.97
N LYS A 321 -23.24 -5.76 8.27
CA LYS A 321 -22.05 -5.91 9.12
C LYS A 321 -21.18 -7.06 8.64
N GLY A 322 -19.86 -6.86 8.68
CA GLY A 322 -18.84 -7.88 8.44
C GLY A 322 -18.02 -7.67 7.16
N PHE A 323 -16.79 -8.17 7.19
CA PHE A 323 -15.84 -7.99 6.08
C PHE A 323 -16.17 -8.81 4.83
N SER A 324 -16.91 -9.90 4.98
CA SER A 324 -17.44 -10.68 3.85
C SER A 324 -18.81 -10.19 3.37
N SER A 325 -19.34 -9.10 3.93
CA SER A 325 -20.56 -8.47 3.45
C SER A 325 -20.30 -7.60 2.23
N VAL A 326 -21.24 -7.58 1.30
CA VAL A 326 -21.11 -6.88 0.01
C VAL A 326 -22.41 -6.18 -0.36
N ARG A 327 -22.35 -5.23 -1.28
CA ARG A 327 -23.54 -4.56 -1.82
C ARG A 327 -24.39 -5.50 -2.68
N LEU A 328 -25.65 -5.18 -2.81
CA LEU A 328 -26.58 -5.85 -3.73
C LEU A 328 -26.29 -5.49 -5.20
N GLY A 329 -26.89 -6.25 -6.11
CA GLY A 329 -26.81 -6.08 -7.54
C GLY A 329 -25.52 -6.58 -8.17
N LYS A 330 -25.29 -6.23 -9.42
CA LYS A 330 -24.14 -6.72 -10.21
C LYS A 330 -22.84 -6.10 -9.71
N ARG A 331 -21.87 -6.94 -9.32
CA ARG A 331 -20.53 -6.57 -8.82
C ARG A 331 -19.46 -7.11 -9.77
N SER A 332 -18.23 -6.62 -9.65
CA SER A 332 -17.06 -7.14 -10.39
C SER A 332 -17.30 -7.27 -11.90
N MET A 333 -18.01 -6.29 -12.47
CA MET A 333 -18.34 -6.28 -13.91
C MET A 333 -17.10 -5.96 -14.73
N GLY A 334 -16.85 -6.76 -15.76
CA GLY A 334 -15.74 -6.60 -16.67
C GLY A 334 -15.85 -7.48 -17.90
N TRP A 335 -14.91 -7.36 -18.82
CA TRP A 335 -14.80 -8.21 -19.99
C TRP A 335 -14.13 -9.54 -19.64
N ARG A 336 -14.66 -10.66 -20.15
CA ARG A 336 -13.97 -11.94 -20.12
C ARG A 336 -12.73 -11.86 -20.99
N ALA A 337 -11.60 -12.32 -20.47
CA ALA A 337 -10.34 -12.29 -21.20
C ALA A 337 -10.26 -13.35 -22.32
N ASP A 338 -10.98 -14.46 -22.17
CA ASP A 338 -10.99 -15.62 -23.06
C ASP A 338 -12.00 -15.54 -24.21
N LYS A 339 -12.80 -14.47 -24.29
CA LYS A 339 -13.81 -14.26 -25.32
C LYS A 339 -13.71 -12.89 -25.97
N PRO A 340 -14.10 -12.75 -27.25
CA PRO A 340 -13.96 -11.49 -27.99
C PRO A 340 -14.78 -10.35 -27.37
N SER A 341 -16.05 -10.59 -27.04
CA SER A 341 -16.99 -9.56 -26.56
C SER A 341 -18.02 -10.15 -25.59
N SER A 342 -17.56 -10.59 -24.43
CA SER A 342 -18.40 -11.16 -23.39
C SER A 342 -18.14 -10.46 -22.06
N LEU A 343 -19.20 -9.99 -21.39
CA LEU A 343 -19.13 -9.46 -20.04
C LEU A 343 -19.20 -10.58 -19.00
N THR A 344 -18.60 -10.36 -17.85
CA THR A 344 -18.81 -11.14 -16.63
C THR A 344 -19.19 -10.23 -15.49
N TYR A 345 -19.98 -10.71 -14.53
CA TYR A 345 -20.32 -10.05 -13.28
C TYR A 345 -20.74 -11.07 -12.23
N VAL A 346 -20.85 -10.61 -10.98
CA VAL A 346 -21.18 -11.44 -9.83
C VAL A 346 -22.38 -10.87 -9.08
N VAL A 347 -23.27 -11.72 -8.59
CA VAL A 347 -24.43 -11.35 -7.76
C VAL A 347 -24.37 -12.12 -6.45
N ALA A 348 -24.64 -11.45 -5.34
CA ALA A 348 -24.74 -12.11 -4.02
C ALA A 348 -26.07 -12.87 -3.88
N LEU A 349 -26.00 -14.12 -3.41
CA LEU A 349 -27.15 -15.00 -3.17
C LEU A 349 -27.65 -14.95 -1.72
N ASP A 350 -26.88 -14.27 -0.84
CA ASP A 350 -27.18 -14.07 0.57
C ASP A 350 -27.56 -12.62 0.88
N GLU A 351 -28.16 -11.92 -0.06
CA GLU A 351 -28.50 -10.50 0.05
C GLU A 351 -27.27 -9.62 0.41
N GLY A 352 -26.07 -10.09 0.14
CA GLY A 352 -24.82 -9.44 0.53
C GLY A 352 -24.54 -9.47 2.02
N ASN A 353 -25.33 -10.17 2.83
CA ASN A 353 -25.22 -10.24 4.27
C ASN A 353 -24.54 -11.54 4.71
N GLN A 354 -23.30 -11.42 5.22
CA GLN A 354 -22.55 -12.59 5.68
C GLN A 354 -23.21 -13.37 6.83
N ALA A 355 -24.13 -12.76 7.59
CA ALA A 355 -24.82 -13.41 8.70
C ALA A 355 -25.89 -14.43 8.24
N LEU A 356 -26.39 -14.32 7.00
CA LEU A 356 -27.34 -15.28 6.46
C LEU A 356 -26.63 -16.60 6.19
N LYS A 357 -27.28 -17.71 6.54
CA LYS A 357 -26.80 -19.07 6.26
C LYS A 357 -27.35 -19.55 4.93
N VAL A 358 -26.50 -19.75 3.96
CA VAL A 358 -26.82 -20.20 2.59
C VAL A 358 -25.77 -21.20 2.11
N ASP A 359 -26.12 -22.06 1.15
CA ASP A 359 -25.18 -23.05 0.59
C ASP A 359 -24.15 -22.37 -0.35
N PHE A 360 -24.59 -21.34 -1.06
CA PHE A 360 -23.76 -20.57 -1.99
C PHE A 360 -23.92 -19.07 -1.70
N ARG A 361 -22.79 -18.37 -1.72
CA ARG A 361 -22.72 -16.93 -1.39
C ARG A 361 -22.83 -16.03 -2.60
N ASP A 362 -22.19 -16.42 -3.72
CA ASP A 362 -22.14 -15.61 -4.93
C ASP A 362 -22.40 -16.47 -6.17
N GLU A 363 -22.96 -15.84 -7.21
CA GLU A 363 -23.17 -16.43 -8.52
C GLU A 363 -22.50 -15.59 -9.61
N ILE A 364 -21.69 -16.22 -10.45
CA ILE A 364 -20.94 -15.62 -11.55
C ILE A 364 -21.75 -15.78 -12.84
N PHE A 365 -21.92 -14.69 -13.56
CA PHE A 365 -22.65 -14.66 -14.84
C PHE A 365 -21.72 -14.29 -15.99
N SER A 366 -22.04 -14.78 -17.19
CA SER A 366 -21.49 -14.38 -18.47
C SER A 366 -22.58 -13.82 -19.36
N TRP A 367 -22.28 -12.74 -20.10
CA TRP A 367 -23.24 -12.06 -20.97
C TRP A 367 -22.58 -11.70 -22.30
N ASP A 368 -22.94 -12.45 -23.34
CA ASP A 368 -22.30 -12.31 -24.65
C ASP A 368 -22.94 -11.19 -25.50
N ALA A 369 -22.10 -10.48 -26.28
CA ALA A 369 -22.56 -9.54 -27.27
C ALA A 369 -23.53 -10.21 -28.29
N PRO A 370 -24.53 -9.50 -28.83
CA PRO A 370 -24.80 -8.06 -28.67
C PRO A 370 -25.62 -7.68 -27.40
N PHE A 371 -25.62 -8.48 -26.35
CA PHE A 371 -26.30 -8.26 -25.05
C PHE A 371 -27.84 -8.24 -25.13
N THR A 372 -28.38 -8.91 -26.10
CA THR A 372 -29.83 -9.10 -26.32
C THR A 372 -30.41 -10.30 -25.59
N ASN A 373 -29.60 -11.34 -25.43
CA ASN A 373 -29.96 -12.55 -24.69
C ASN A 373 -29.81 -12.34 -23.18
N GLU A 374 -30.46 -13.19 -22.37
CA GLU A 374 -30.25 -13.20 -20.93
C GLU A 374 -28.84 -13.68 -20.57
N PRO A 375 -28.26 -13.12 -19.51
CA PRO A 375 -26.99 -13.59 -18.97
C PRO A 375 -27.07 -15.06 -18.52
N VAL A 376 -25.99 -15.79 -18.72
CA VAL A 376 -25.90 -17.21 -18.36
C VAL A 376 -25.12 -17.36 -17.06
N SER A 377 -25.67 -18.15 -16.12
CA SER A 377 -24.94 -18.54 -14.90
C SER A 377 -23.76 -19.45 -15.26
N VAL A 378 -22.58 -19.08 -14.77
CA VAL A 378 -21.33 -19.83 -15.02
C VAL A 378 -20.97 -20.73 -13.85
N PHE A 379 -21.04 -20.17 -12.62
CA PHE A 379 -20.64 -20.87 -11.41
C PHE A 379 -21.20 -20.20 -10.14
N LYS A 380 -21.42 -21.00 -9.09
CA LYS A 380 -21.77 -20.52 -7.74
C LYS A 380 -20.66 -20.84 -6.76
N THR A 381 -20.17 -19.84 -6.03
CA THR A 381 -19.14 -20.01 -4.99
C THR A 381 -19.79 -20.28 -3.63
N GLN A 382 -19.15 -21.13 -2.82
CA GLN A 382 -19.61 -21.44 -1.46
C GLN A 382 -19.28 -20.32 -0.47
N GLN A 383 -18.22 -19.56 -0.76
CA GLN A 383 -17.77 -18.41 0.00
C GLN A 383 -17.89 -17.16 -0.87
N ARG A 384 -17.39 -16.01 -0.38
CA ARG A 384 -17.43 -14.79 -1.14
C ARG A 384 -16.46 -14.84 -2.32
N TYR A 385 -16.95 -14.59 -3.52
CA TYR A 385 -16.14 -14.51 -4.73
C TYR A 385 -14.96 -13.55 -4.56
N ASN A 386 -13.75 -14.02 -4.85
CA ASN A 386 -12.51 -13.26 -4.78
C ASN A 386 -11.82 -13.04 -6.13
N GLY A 387 -12.14 -13.84 -7.16
CA GLY A 387 -11.55 -13.65 -8.49
C GLY A 387 -11.78 -14.83 -9.42
N ILE A 388 -11.43 -14.60 -10.70
CA ILE A 388 -11.45 -15.63 -11.76
C ILE A 388 -10.29 -15.40 -12.72
N ILE A 389 -9.60 -16.47 -13.09
CA ILE A 389 -8.65 -16.51 -14.21
C ILE A 389 -9.31 -17.31 -15.32
N TRP A 390 -9.69 -16.63 -16.39
CA TRP A 390 -10.20 -17.25 -17.60
C TRP A 390 -9.06 -17.94 -18.35
N GLY A 391 -9.26 -19.16 -18.82
CA GLY A 391 -8.26 -19.90 -19.59
C GLY A 391 -8.65 -20.01 -21.05
N ASP A 392 -9.59 -20.88 -21.30
CA ASP A 392 -10.23 -21.09 -22.60
C ASP A 392 -11.72 -21.35 -22.39
N GLU A 393 -12.44 -21.69 -23.47
CA GLU A 393 -13.87 -21.98 -23.39
C GLU A 393 -14.24 -23.11 -22.41
N ASN A 394 -13.29 -24.01 -22.09
CA ASN A 394 -13.51 -25.21 -21.27
C ASN A 394 -12.88 -25.13 -19.88
N THR A 395 -12.09 -24.10 -19.61
CA THR A 395 -11.28 -24.03 -18.38
C THR A 395 -11.22 -22.60 -17.81
N ALA A 396 -11.61 -22.44 -16.56
CA ALA A 396 -11.31 -21.26 -15.77
C ALA A 396 -11.02 -21.66 -14.32
N ILE A 397 -10.24 -20.84 -13.64
CA ILE A 397 -9.91 -20.99 -12.22
C ILE A 397 -10.67 -19.92 -11.45
N VAL A 398 -11.46 -20.32 -10.46
CA VAL A 398 -12.25 -19.41 -9.60
C VAL A 398 -11.73 -19.48 -8.18
N PHE A 399 -11.69 -18.32 -7.53
CA PHE A 399 -11.27 -18.16 -6.15
C PHE A 399 -12.43 -17.63 -5.33
N ASP A 400 -12.61 -18.18 -4.11
CA ASP A 400 -13.47 -17.61 -3.10
C ASP A 400 -12.75 -17.56 -1.75
N GLU A 401 -13.27 -16.74 -0.83
CA GLU A 401 -12.70 -16.57 0.50
C GLU A 401 -13.77 -16.27 1.54
N TRP A 402 -13.44 -16.57 2.81
CA TRP A 402 -14.26 -16.20 3.95
C TRP A 402 -13.40 -15.54 5.03
N TYR A 403 -13.64 -14.25 5.24
CA TYR A 403 -12.80 -13.43 6.10
C TYR A 403 -12.69 -13.94 7.54
N ASP A 404 -13.82 -14.34 8.17
CA ASP A 404 -13.83 -14.69 9.59
C ASP A 404 -12.98 -15.92 9.92
N THR A 405 -12.85 -16.86 8.97
CA THR A 405 -12.06 -18.09 9.12
C THR A 405 -10.73 -18.04 8.38
N ARG A 406 -10.48 -16.97 7.59
CA ARG A 406 -9.35 -16.90 6.66
C ARG A 406 -9.30 -18.05 5.66
N ASN A 407 -10.41 -18.75 5.46
CA ASN A 407 -10.47 -19.87 4.51
C ASN A 407 -10.56 -19.36 3.08
N THR A 408 -9.79 -19.96 2.20
CA THR A 408 -9.84 -19.73 0.74
C THR A 408 -9.97 -21.06 0.01
N LYS A 409 -10.78 -21.07 -1.06
CA LYS A 409 -10.92 -22.20 -1.96
C LYS A 409 -10.60 -21.79 -3.38
N THR A 410 -9.98 -22.71 -4.10
CA THR A 410 -9.71 -22.57 -5.54
C THR A 410 -10.43 -23.67 -6.28
N TYR A 411 -11.18 -23.28 -7.31
CA TYR A 411 -11.98 -24.21 -8.12
C TYR A 411 -11.48 -24.22 -9.57
N ILE A 412 -11.54 -25.39 -10.22
CA ILE A 412 -11.50 -25.49 -11.67
C ILE A 412 -12.92 -25.73 -12.18
N ILE A 413 -13.35 -24.93 -13.13
CA ILE A 413 -14.68 -24.97 -13.73
C ILE A 413 -14.62 -25.11 -15.26
N ASN A 414 -15.74 -25.55 -15.88
CA ASN A 414 -15.92 -25.50 -17.32
C ASN A 414 -16.94 -24.41 -17.68
N PRO A 415 -16.48 -23.22 -18.17
CA PRO A 415 -17.38 -22.11 -18.47
C PRO A 415 -18.41 -22.40 -19.58
N SER A 416 -18.12 -23.31 -20.54
CA SER A 416 -19.05 -23.69 -21.60
C SER A 416 -20.03 -24.79 -21.20
N ASN A 417 -19.80 -25.46 -20.08
CA ASN A 417 -20.69 -26.45 -19.50
C ASN A 417 -20.88 -26.25 -17.99
N PRO A 418 -21.65 -25.25 -17.57
CA PRO A 418 -21.86 -24.92 -16.13
C PRO A 418 -22.49 -26.07 -15.31
N LYS A 419 -23.09 -27.07 -15.96
CA LYS A 419 -23.64 -28.25 -15.31
C LYS A 419 -22.57 -29.29 -14.94
N LYS A 420 -21.38 -29.20 -15.54
CA LYS A 420 -20.25 -30.06 -15.18
C LYS A 420 -19.80 -29.69 -13.76
N GLU A 421 -19.69 -30.70 -12.92
CA GLU A 421 -19.25 -30.50 -11.54
C GLU A 421 -17.87 -29.81 -11.46
N ALA A 422 -17.81 -28.71 -10.72
CA ALA A 422 -16.56 -28.03 -10.45
C ALA A 422 -15.73 -28.86 -9.45
N LYS A 423 -14.41 -28.85 -9.62
CA LYS A 423 -13.51 -29.54 -8.68
C LYS A 423 -12.76 -28.51 -7.83
N ILE A 424 -12.66 -28.78 -6.53
CA ILE A 424 -11.84 -27.99 -5.61
C ILE A 424 -10.38 -28.42 -5.80
N ILE A 425 -9.51 -27.47 -6.15
CA ILE A 425 -8.06 -27.65 -6.25
C ILE A 425 -7.43 -27.48 -4.86
N THR A 426 -7.79 -26.41 -4.16
CA THR A 426 -7.29 -26.10 -2.81
C THR A 426 -8.41 -25.65 -1.89
N ASN A 427 -8.27 -25.98 -0.61
CA ASN A 427 -9.13 -25.50 0.48
C ASN A 427 -8.24 -25.34 1.70
N ARG A 428 -7.84 -24.11 2.04
CA ARG A 428 -6.83 -23.82 3.05
C ARG A 428 -7.08 -22.52 3.81
N ASN A 429 -6.38 -22.32 4.88
CA ASN A 429 -6.25 -21.01 5.50
C ASN A 429 -5.33 -20.14 4.65
N SER A 430 -5.77 -18.94 4.28
CA SER A 430 -4.97 -17.97 3.48
C SER A 430 -3.74 -17.43 4.24
N GLN A 431 -3.76 -17.47 5.57
CA GLN A 431 -2.63 -17.07 6.42
C GLN A 431 -1.56 -18.17 6.55
N ASP A 432 -1.84 -19.41 6.12
CA ASP A 432 -0.86 -20.50 6.10
C ASP A 432 0.06 -20.39 4.88
N ILE A 433 1.22 -19.74 5.07
CA ILE A 433 2.20 -19.50 4.00
C ILE A 433 3.01 -20.76 3.65
N TYR A 434 3.06 -21.76 4.55
CA TYR A 434 3.77 -23.01 4.27
C TYR A 434 2.95 -23.96 3.40
N ALA A 435 1.62 -23.85 3.44
CA ALA A 435 0.70 -24.58 2.58
C ALA A 435 0.33 -23.82 1.28
N ASP A 436 1.00 -22.72 0.98
CA ASP A 436 0.72 -21.94 -0.23
C ASP A 436 1.16 -22.69 -1.50
N PRO A 437 0.21 -23.07 -2.40
CA PRO A 437 0.53 -23.78 -3.62
C PRO A 437 1.13 -22.90 -4.72
N GLY A 438 1.26 -21.59 -4.46
CA GLY A 438 1.63 -20.59 -5.45
C GLY A 438 0.45 -20.09 -6.29
N SER A 439 0.75 -19.20 -7.21
CA SER A 439 -0.20 -18.53 -8.10
C SER A 439 -0.15 -19.14 -9.50
N PHE A 440 -1.31 -19.26 -10.13
CA PHE A 440 -1.38 -19.70 -11.52
C PHE A 440 -0.78 -18.68 -12.46
N GLU A 441 0.10 -19.14 -13.35
CA GLU A 441 0.70 -18.31 -14.39
C GLU A 441 -0.27 -18.00 -15.50
N THR A 442 -0.11 -16.81 -16.09
CA THR A 442 -0.92 -16.36 -17.22
C THR A 442 -0.06 -16.09 -18.45
N LYS A 443 -0.69 -16.12 -19.62
CA LYS A 443 -0.09 -15.72 -20.90
C LYS A 443 -1.03 -14.79 -21.65
N ARG A 444 -0.48 -13.97 -22.55
CA ARG A 444 -1.29 -13.13 -23.44
C ARG A 444 -1.88 -13.97 -24.57
N ASN A 445 -3.16 -13.75 -24.85
CA ASN A 445 -3.86 -14.34 -26.00
C ASN A 445 -3.82 -13.39 -27.21
N GLU A 446 -4.55 -13.75 -28.27
CA GLU A 446 -4.63 -12.99 -29.53
C GLU A 446 -5.21 -11.58 -29.39
N TRP A 447 -5.92 -11.30 -28.28
CA TRP A 447 -6.46 -9.98 -27.96
C TRP A 447 -5.58 -9.21 -26.97
N ASN A 448 -4.37 -9.70 -26.71
CA ASN A 448 -3.44 -9.10 -25.74
C ASN A 448 -4.01 -9.07 -24.31
N LYS A 449 -4.89 -10.03 -23.96
CA LYS A 449 -5.44 -10.21 -22.62
C LYS A 449 -4.75 -11.37 -21.91
N ASN A 450 -4.57 -11.24 -20.61
CA ASN A 450 -3.99 -12.30 -19.80
C ASN A 450 -5.04 -13.40 -19.57
N VAL A 451 -4.72 -14.61 -19.98
CA VAL A 451 -5.50 -15.83 -19.74
C VAL A 451 -4.61 -16.87 -19.06
N LEU A 452 -5.22 -17.85 -18.40
CA LEU A 452 -4.48 -18.97 -17.81
C LEU A 452 -3.51 -19.57 -18.83
N ALA A 453 -2.25 -19.72 -18.45
CA ALA A 453 -1.25 -20.32 -19.33
C ALA A 453 -1.46 -21.83 -19.41
N ILE A 454 -2.16 -22.27 -20.46
CA ILE A 454 -2.43 -23.68 -20.72
C ILE A 454 -1.54 -24.16 -21.89
N GLU A 455 -0.76 -25.24 -21.65
CA GLU A 455 0.06 -25.92 -22.62
C GLU A 455 -0.17 -27.46 -22.50
N ASN A 456 -0.74 -28.09 -23.49
CA ASN A 456 -1.03 -29.54 -23.50
C ASN A 456 -1.79 -30.02 -22.24
N SER A 457 -2.89 -29.35 -21.88
CA SER A 457 -3.68 -29.60 -20.66
C SER A 457 -2.90 -29.46 -19.34
N LYS A 458 -1.84 -28.67 -19.33
CA LYS A 458 -1.07 -28.30 -18.16
C LYS A 458 -1.18 -26.81 -17.91
N ALA A 459 -1.32 -26.43 -16.67
CA ALA A 459 -1.13 -25.08 -16.18
C ALA A 459 0.14 -25.03 -15.32
N TYR A 460 0.55 -23.84 -14.91
CA TYR A 460 1.79 -23.66 -14.14
C TYR A 460 1.48 -22.85 -12.90
N LEU A 461 2.11 -23.23 -11.78
CA LEU A 461 2.06 -22.53 -10.51
C LEU A 461 3.46 -22.05 -10.17
N MET A 462 3.55 -20.82 -9.69
CA MET A 462 4.78 -20.22 -9.19
C MET A 462 4.57 -19.74 -7.77
N GLY A 463 5.43 -20.19 -6.83
CA GLY A 463 5.27 -19.94 -5.41
C GLY A 463 6.54 -19.51 -4.70
N ASN A 464 6.37 -18.81 -3.57
CA ASN A 464 7.47 -18.34 -2.72
C ASN A 464 8.17 -19.46 -1.96
N GLY A 465 7.52 -20.59 -1.73
CA GLY A 465 8.10 -21.79 -1.13
C GLY A 465 8.61 -21.60 0.29
N PHE A 466 7.90 -20.86 1.13
CA PHE A 466 8.22 -20.77 2.55
C PHE A 466 8.01 -22.10 3.25
N THR A 467 8.93 -22.45 4.12
CA THR A 467 8.93 -23.67 4.95
C THR A 467 9.57 -23.38 6.30
N LYS A 468 9.55 -24.34 7.22
CA LYS A 468 10.29 -24.26 8.50
C LYS A 468 11.79 -24.07 8.29
N ASP A 469 12.33 -24.59 7.18
CA ASP A 469 13.77 -24.60 6.88
C ASP A 469 14.22 -23.35 6.11
N GLY A 470 13.29 -22.56 5.57
CA GLY A 470 13.59 -21.35 4.81
C GLY A 470 12.67 -21.16 3.62
N GLN A 471 13.08 -20.27 2.73
CA GLN A 471 12.36 -19.93 1.51
C GLN A 471 13.00 -20.64 0.31
N PHE A 472 12.19 -21.40 -0.45
CA PHE A 472 12.59 -22.16 -1.62
C PHE A 472 11.61 -21.93 -2.77
N PRO A 473 11.66 -20.77 -3.45
CA PRO A 473 10.75 -20.45 -4.56
C PRO A 473 10.71 -21.59 -5.59
N PHE A 474 9.52 -21.84 -6.12
CA PHE A 474 9.30 -23.00 -6.95
C PHE A 474 8.40 -22.76 -8.15
N ILE A 475 8.48 -23.65 -9.13
CA ILE A 475 7.57 -23.74 -10.25
C ILE A 475 7.03 -25.17 -10.32
N ASP A 476 5.70 -25.30 -10.33
CA ASP A 476 4.99 -26.55 -10.49
C ASP A 476 4.22 -26.59 -11.81
N GLU A 477 4.26 -27.70 -12.50
CA GLU A 477 3.33 -28.07 -13.57
C GLU A 477 2.08 -28.69 -12.93
N PHE A 478 0.93 -28.16 -13.23
CA PHE A 478 -0.38 -28.60 -12.75
C PHE A 478 -1.18 -29.27 -13.87
N ASP A 479 -1.47 -30.55 -13.75
CA ASP A 479 -2.27 -31.31 -14.72
C ASP A 479 -3.76 -31.02 -14.53
N LEU A 480 -4.39 -30.36 -15.49
CA LEU A 480 -5.79 -29.94 -15.45
C LEU A 480 -6.78 -31.14 -15.45
N ASN A 481 -6.36 -32.34 -15.91
CA ASN A 481 -7.20 -33.53 -15.93
C ASN A 481 -7.13 -34.29 -14.59
N THR A 482 -5.92 -34.51 -14.08
CA THR A 482 -5.69 -35.31 -12.87
C THR A 482 -5.64 -34.49 -11.61
N LEU A 483 -5.53 -33.16 -11.70
CA LEU A 483 -5.33 -32.18 -10.61
C LEU A 483 -4.08 -32.44 -9.77
N LYS A 484 -3.08 -33.09 -10.36
CA LYS A 484 -1.79 -33.34 -9.69
C LYS A 484 -0.75 -32.32 -10.11
N THR A 485 0.11 -31.99 -9.16
CA THR A 485 1.29 -31.13 -9.39
C THR A 485 2.53 -31.98 -9.59
N LYS A 486 3.44 -31.46 -10.44
CA LYS A 486 4.78 -31.96 -10.62
C LYS A 486 5.78 -30.81 -10.48
N ARG A 487 6.69 -30.89 -9.50
CA ARG A 487 7.75 -29.92 -9.31
C ARG A 487 8.69 -29.88 -10.52
N LEU A 488 8.78 -28.74 -11.20
CA LEU A 488 9.70 -28.47 -12.29
C LEU A 488 10.98 -27.79 -11.84
N TYR A 489 10.84 -26.90 -10.88
CA TYR A 489 11.94 -26.11 -10.35
C TYR A 489 11.78 -25.84 -8.86
N THR A 490 12.87 -25.82 -8.14
CA THR A 490 12.99 -25.28 -6.78
C THR A 490 14.31 -24.53 -6.70
N SER A 491 14.31 -23.33 -6.15
CA SER A 491 15.54 -22.57 -5.90
C SER A 491 16.43 -23.31 -4.92
N THR A 492 17.70 -23.41 -5.26
CA THR A 492 18.71 -24.14 -4.46
C THR A 492 19.76 -23.23 -3.85
N PHE A 493 19.58 -21.92 -3.95
CA PHE A 493 20.52 -20.97 -3.35
C PHE A 493 20.51 -21.07 -1.81
N LYS A 494 21.70 -21.11 -1.22
CA LYS A 494 21.90 -21.10 0.23
C LYS A 494 22.36 -19.73 0.74
N ASP A 495 23.03 -18.98 -0.10
CA ASP A 495 23.67 -17.70 0.18
C ASP A 495 23.03 -16.50 -0.53
N LYS A 496 21.99 -16.76 -1.33
CA LYS A 496 21.22 -15.75 -2.07
C LYS A 496 19.73 -15.94 -1.86
N LYS A 497 18.98 -14.86 -2.05
CA LYS A 497 17.52 -14.88 -2.23
C LYS A 497 17.22 -14.77 -3.72
N GLU A 498 16.35 -15.62 -4.20
CA GLU A 498 15.80 -15.58 -5.54
C GLU A 498 14.30 -15.36 -5.47
N ASP A 499 13.82 -14.40 -6.21
CA ASP A 499 12.40 -14.15 -6.38
C ASP A 499 12.03 -14.47 -7.84
N LEU A 500 11.09 -15.39 -8.04
CA LEU A 500 10.56 -15.72 -9.36
C LEU A 500 9.54 -14.65 -9.76
N ILE A 501 9.67 -14.05 -10.94
CA ILE A 501 8.84 -12.92 -11.38
C ILE A 501 7.78 -13.37 -12.39
N SER A 502 8.18 -14.08 -13.45
CA SER A 502 7.28 -14.54 -14.50
C SER A 502 7.93 -15.66 -15.33
N ILE A 503 7.10 -16.57 -15.85
CA ILE A 503 7.56 -17.56 -16.84
C ILE A 503 7.48 -16.91 -18.23
N GLU A 504 8.63 -16.74 -18.85
CA GLU A 504 8.77 -16.00 -20.10
C GLU A 504 8.63 -16.88 -21.35
N ASP A 505 9.03 -18.14 -21.26
CA ASP A 505 8.86 -19.14 -22.31
C ASP A 505 8.64 -20.52 -21.67
N PHE A 506 7.41 -20.99 -21.67
CA PHE A 506 7.04 -22.27 -21.08
C PHE A 506 7.72 -23.47 -21.77
N LYS A 507 7.92 -23.39 -23.11
CA LYS A 507 8.54 -24.47 -23.88
C LYS A 507 10.03 -24.56 -23.63
N LYS A 508 10.73 -23.42 -23.61
CA LYS A 508 12.17 -23.37 -23.31
C LYS A 508 12.47 -23.45 -21.81
N GLY A 509 11.49 -23.16 -20.95
CA GLY A 509 11.65 -23.06 -19.49
C GLY A 509 12.46 -21.83 -19.09
N GLU A 510 12.21 -20.70 -19.76
CA GLU A 510 12.85 -19.41 -19.44
C GLU A 510 12.00 -18.64 -18.46
N VAL A 511 12.62 -18.17 -17.37
CA VAL A 511 11.96 -17.49 -16.24
C VAL A 511 12.71 -16.18 -15.96
N LEU A 512 11.98 -15.08 -15.82
CA LEU A 512 12.51 -13.84 -15.26
C LEU A 512 12.60 -13.99 -13.76
N VAL A 513 13.78 -13.74 -13.20
CA VAL A 513 14.04 -13.81 -11.77
C VAL A 513 14.78 -12.57 -11.29
N GLN A 514 14.57 -12.22 -10.02
CA GLN A 514 15.41 -11.27 -9.31
C GLN A 514 16.31 -12.05 -8.32
N ILE A 515 17.60 -11.77 -8.33
CA ILE A 515 18.57 -12.41 -7.42
C ILE A 515 19.27 -11.32 -6.61
N GLN A 516 19.39 -11.57 -5.31
CA GLN A 516 20.00 -10.68 -4.34
C GLN A 516 20.72 -11.46 -3.25
N SER A 517 21.55 -10.78 -2.48
CA SER A 517 22.10 -11.34 -1.23
C SER A 517 22.26 -10.23 -0.19
N LYS A 518 22.73 -10.57 1.01
CA LYS A 518 23.06 -9.55 2.04
C LYS A 518 23.96 -8.43 1.49
N ASN A 519 24.86 -8.77 0.55
CA ASN A 519 25.89 -7.87 0.03
C ASN A 519 25.72 -7.52 -1.46
N GLU A 520 24.86 -8.24 -2.19
CA GLU A 520 24.60 -8.02 -3.61
C GLU A 520 23.24 -7.36 -3.79
N PHE A 521 23.25 -6.15 -4.37
CA PHE A 521 22.02 -5.41 -4.68
C PHE A 521 21.13 -6.20 -5.64
N PRO A 522 19.79 -6.18 -5.47
CA PRO A 522 18.86 -6.91 -6.33
C PRO A 522 19.04 -6.57 -7.80
N ASN A 523 19.24 -7.60 -8.63
CA ASN A 523 19.33 -7.49 -10.08
C ASN A 523 18.47 -8.53 -10.77
N TYR A 524 18.09 -8.26 -12.01
CA TYR A 524 17.23 -9.13 -12.82
C TYR A 524 18.04 -10.03 -13.73
N TYR A 525 17.55 -11.27 -13.92
CA TYR A 525 18.20 -12.30 -14.72
C TYR A 525 17.15 -13.11 -15.47
N PHE A 526 17.52 -13.64 -16.65
CA PHE A 526 16.83 -14.81 -17.20
C PHE A 526 17.45 -16.07 -16.67
N ARG A 527 16.61 -16.92 -16.09
CA ARG A 527 16.97 -18.27 -15.68
C ARG A 527 16.32 -19.27 -16.62
N ASN A 528 17.11 -20.17 -17.19
CA ASN A 528 16.59 -21.34 -17.88
C ASN A 528 16.58 -22.53 -16.89
N ILE A 529 15.36 -23.00 -16.51
CA ILE A 529 15.19 -24.05 -15.50
C ILE A 529 15.61 -25.44 -16.02
N LYS A 530 15.66 -25.66 -17.34
CA LYS A 530 16.08 -26.91 -17.97
C LYS A 530 17.59 -27.02 -18.07
N SER A 531 18.25 -26.01 -18.63
CA SER A 531 19.73 -25.98 -18.78
C SER A 531 20.46 -25.43 -17.57
N LYS A 532 19.73 -24.88 -16.57
CA LYS A 532 20.26 -24.21 -15.37
C LYS A 532 21.07 -22.94 -15.65
N LYS A 533 21.08 -22.46 -16.90
CA LYS A 533 21.78 -21.23 -17.30
C LYS A 533 21.13 -20.00 -16.68
N ILE A 534 21.94 -19.06 -16.21
CA ILE A 534 21.52 -17.75 -15.73
C ILE A 534 22.17 -16.69 -16.62
N THR A 535 21.37 -15.72 -17.10
CA THR A 535 21.85 -14.62 -17.94
C THR A 535 21.44 -13.31 -17.30
N GLN A 536 22.41 -12.50 -16.92
CA GLN A 536 22.17 -11.22 -16.24
C GLN A 536 21.56 -10.19 -17.21
N LEU A 537 20.50 -9.53 -16.74
CA LEU A 537 19.79 -8.46 -17.46
C LEU A 537 20.17 -7.08 -16.96
N THR A 538 20.32 -6.87 -15.66
CA THR A 538 20.63 -5.55 -15.07
C THR A 538 21.90 -5.62 -14.24
N SER A 539 22.53 -4.46 -14.02
CA SER A 539 23.77 -4.32 -13.22
C SER A 539 23.64 -3.11 -12.29
N PHE A 540 22.55 -3.05 -11.52
CA PHE A 540 22.33 -1.98 -10.56
C PHE A 540 23.37 -2.07 -9.44
N LYS A 541 23.93 -0.90 -9.11
CA LYS A 541 24.93 -0.80 -8.06
C LYS A 541 24.28 -0.70 -6.68
N ASN A 542 24.95 -1.21 -5.66
CA ASN A 542 24.57 -1.04 -4.26
C ASN A 542 24.74 0.44 -3.85
N PRO A 543 23.69 1.18 -3.49
CA PRO A 543 23.85 2.55 -3.00
C PRO A 543 24.20 2.63 -1.50
N PHE A 544 24.22 1.49 -0.79
CA PHE A 544 24.41 1.38 0.66
C PHE A 544 25.71 0.65 1.04
N GLU A 545 26.82 0.95 0.32
CA GLU A 545 28.11 0.32 0.56
C GLU A 545 28.62 0.45 2.01
N SER A 546 28.21 1.54 2.68
CA SER A 546 28.61 1.82 4.09
C SER A 546 28.02 0.85 5.12
N ILE A 547 27.02 0.05 4.76
CA ILE A 547 26.44 -0.97 5.66
C ILE A 547 26.55 -2.40 5.13
N LYS A 548 27.31 -2.63 4.08
CA LYS A 548 27.40 -3.97 3.48
C LYS A 548 27.97 -5.04 4.41
N ASN A 549 28.78 -4.63 5.39
CA ASN A 549 29.46 -5.56 6.30
C ASN A 549 28.81 -5.63 7.69
N ILE A 550 27.67 -4.96 7.92
CA ILE A 550 26.94 -5.12 9.18
C ILE A 550 26.52 -6.58 9.36
N TYR A 551 26.53 -7.03 10.61
CA TYR A 551 26.01 -8.37 10.90
C TYR A 551 24.49 -8.40 10.71
N LYS A 552 24.00 -9.45 10.04
CA LYS A 552 22.58 -9.68 9.81
C LYS A 552 22.25 -11.17 9.99
N GLU A 553 21.24 -11.44 10.82
CA GLU A 553 20.72 -12.80 11.08
C GLU A 553 19.21 -12.75 11.30
N VAL A 554 18.48 -13.74 10.79
CA VAL A 554 17.10 -14.00 11.19
C VAL A 554 17.15 -14.89 12.44
N ILE A 555 16.85 -14.31 13.60
CA ILE A 555 16.76 -15.06 14.85
C ILE A 555 15.36 -15.65 15.02
N LYS A 556 15.28 -16.87 15.56
CA LYS A 556 14.03 -17.56 15.90
C LYS A 556 13.98 -17.75 17.41
N TYR A 557 12.84 -17.49 18.00
CA TYR A 557 12.62 -17.59 19.45
C TYR A 557 11.16 -17.97 19.73
N LYS A 558 10.81 -18.22 21.00
CA LYS A 558 9.47 -18.62 21.38
C LYS A 558 8.83 -17.63 22.36
N ARG A 559 7.57 -17.36 22.15
CA ARG A 559 6.72 -16.76 23.17
C ARG A 559 6.46 -17.80 24.30
N LYS A 560 6.12 -17.35 25.49
CA LYS A 560 5.92 -18.22 26.69
C LYS A 560 4.84 -19.30 26.52
N ASP A 561 3.88 -19.07 25.59
CA ASP A 561 2.84 -20.03 25.23
C ASP A 561 3.25 -21.01 24.12
N GLY A 562 4.52 -20.97 23.71
CA GLY A 562 5.11 -21.88 22.74
C GLY A 562 5.02 -21.44 21.28
N ILE A 563 4.42 -20.31 20.97
CA ILE A 563 4.34 -19.76 19.61
C ILE A 563 5.75 -19.40 19.11
N ASP A 564 6.08 -19.87 17.91
CA ASP A 564 7.34 -19.53 17.25
C ASP A 564 7.30 -18.08 16.77
N LEU A 565 8.34 -17.32 17.06
CA LEU A 565 8.55 -15.93 16.67
C LEU A 565 9.86 -15.78 15.94
N SER A 566 10.00 -14.70 15.19
CA SER A 566 11.24 -14.36 14.49
C SER A 566 11.44 -12.86 14.36
N GLY A 567 12.65 -12.45 14.06
CA GLY A 567 13.01 -11.08 13.73
C GLY A 567 14.36 -11.02 13.05
N THR A 568 14.63 -9.95 12.32
CA THR A 568 15.94 -9.75 11.68
C THR A 568 16.82 -8.92 12.62
N LEU A 569 17.86 -9.56 13.20
CA LEU A 569 18.82 -8.92 14.07
C LEU A 569 19.96 -8.33 13.26
N TYR A 570 20.26 -7.06 13.50
CA TYR A 570 21.42 -6.36 12.99
C TYR A 570 22.33 -5.92 14.13
N LEU A 571 23.66 -6.08 13.95
CA LEU A 571 24.68 -5.57 14.86
C LEU A 571 25.68 -4.71 14.09
N PRO A 572 26.35 -3.74 14.76
CA PRO A 572 27.38 -2.91 14.15
C PRO A 572 28.53 -3.75 13.56
N GLU A 573 29.11 -3.31 12.44
CA GLU A 573 30.19 -3.99 11.72
C GLU A 573 31.38 -4.35 12.66
N ASN A 574 31.76 -3.44 13.54
CA ASN A 574 32.93 -3.61 14.41
C ASN A 574 32.60 -4.24 15.78
N TYR A 575 31.39 -4.75 15.98
CA TYR A 575 31.03 -5.39 17.24
C TYR A 575 31.63 -6.77 17.39
N ASP A 576 32.45 -6.98 18.47
CA ASP A 576 33.06 -8.29 18.77
C ASP A 576 31.99 -9.23 19.38
N ARG A 577 31.44 -10.10 18.53
CA ARG A 577 30.39 -11.05 18.90
C ARG A 577 30.87 -12.21 19.75
N GLU A 578 32.18 -12.48 19.78
CA GLU A 578 32.76 -13.55 20.58
C GLU A 578 33.03 -13.10 22.02
N LYS A 579 33.64 -11.94 22.18
CA LYS A 579 33.95 -11.37 23.51
C LYS A 579 32.73 -10.77 24.20
N LYS A 580 31.80 -10.17 23.45
CA LYS A 580 30.55 -9.58 23.97
C LYS A 580 30.74 -8.65 25.18
N LEU A 581 31.86 -7.93 25.21
CA LEU A 581 32.27 -7.11 26.36
C LEU A 581 31.35 -5.90 26.54
N ASP A 582 31.00 -5.26 25.44
CA ASP A 582 30.14 -4.10 25.44
C ASP A 582 28.68 -4.52 25.17
N LYS A 583 27.77 -4.18 26.09
CA LYS A 583 26.34 -4.42 25.91
C LYS A 583 25.71 -3.26 25.16
N LEU A 584 25.17 -3.53 23.99
CA LEU A 584 24.57 -2.53 23.10
C LEU A 584 23.17 -2.13 23.59
N PRO A 585 22.74 -0.89 23.33
CA PRO A 585 21.32 -0.55 23.38
C PRO A 585 20.59 -1.25 22.23
N LEU A 586 19.35 -1.71 22.47
CA LEU A 586 18.50 -2.40 21.48
C LEU A 586 17.40 -1.48 20.98
N LEU A 587 17.21 -1.45 19.68
CA LEU A 587 16.04 -0.86 19.01
C LEU A 587 15.19 -1.97 18.41
N ILE A 588 13.92 -2.04 18.77
CA ILE A 588 12.97 -3.00 18.20
C ILE A 588 11.99 -2.24 17.30
N TRP A 589 11.82 -2.70 16.06
CA TRP A 589 10.80 -2.22 15.15
C TRP A 589 9.83 -3.35 14.83
N ALA A 590 8.53 -3.12 15.09
CA ALA A 590 7.53 -4.16 14.92
C ALA A 590 6.17 -3.59 14.48
N TYR A 591 5.34 -4.48 13.95
CA TYR A 591 3.98 -4.21 13.53
C TYR A 591 3.10 -5.43 13.88
N PRO A 592 2.08 -5.31 14.74
CA PRO A 592 1.25 -6.45 15.11
C PRO A 592 0.46 -6.99 13.91
N ALA A 593 0.34 -8.32 13.85
CA ALA A 593 -0.44 -9.01 12.83
C ALA A 593 -1.48 -9.93 13.50
N GLU A 594 -2.71 -9.85 13.03
CA GLU A 594 -3.86 -10.57 13.62
C GLU A 594 -4.11 -11.88 12.88
N TYR A 595 -4.17 -12.97 13.63
CA TYR A 595 -4.35 -14.34 13.13
C TYR A 595 -5.59 -15.00 13.71
N LYS A 596 -6.21 -15.90 12.91
CA LYS A 596 -7.32 -16.77 13.34
C LYS A 596 -6.87 -18.21 13.61
N ASP A 597 -5.56 -18.49 13.49
CA ASP A 597 -4.94 -19.81 13.70
C ASP A 597 -3.51 -19.64 14.21
N LYS A 598 -3.17 -20.33 15.31
CA LYS A 598 -1.85 -20.28 15.93
C LYS A 598 -0.74 -20.93 15.10
N ASN A 599 -1.08 -21.95 14.30
CA ASN A 599 -0.07 -22.63 13.47
C ASN A 599 0.42 -21.70 12.35
N SER A 600 -0.49 -20.92 11.78
CA SER A 600 -0.14 -19.90 10.78
C SER A 600 0.62 -18.72 11.40
N ALA A 601 0.25 -18.32 12.62
CA ALA A 601 0.87 -17.21 13.33
C ALA A 601 2.35 -17.43 13.65
N GLY A 602 2.77 -18.70 13.87
CA GLY A 602 4.16 -19.08 14.16
C GLY A 602 5.04 -19.30 12.91
N GLN A 603 4.54 -19.06 11.71
CA GLN A 603 5.28 -19.28 10.48
C GLN A 603 6.24 -18.13 10.19
N ASN A 604 7.44 -18.48 9.67
CA ASN A 604 8.47 -17.51 9.33
C ASN A 604 8.49 -17.22 7.83
N ASP A 605 8.36 -15.95 7.47
CA ASP A 605 8.39 -15.41 6.10
C ASP A 605 9.70 -14.67 5.75
N LYS A 606 10.69 -14.70 6.64
CA LYS A 606 11.95 -13.96 6.49
C LYS A 606 13.01 -14.79 5.78
N ASN A 607 13.75 -14.15 4.88
CA ASN A 607 14.91 -14.73 4.23
C ASN A 607 16.19 -14.04 4.71
N PRO A 608 17.15 -14.78 5.32
CA PRO A 608 18.39 -14.19 5.84
C PRO A 608 19.27 -13.56 4.75
N ASN A 609 19.10 -13.96 3.50
CA ASN A 609 19.86 -13.44 2.36
C ASN A 609 19.22 -12.25 1.65
N GLU A 610 18.08 -11.77 2.13
CA GLU A 610 17.46 -10.58 1.58
C GLU A 610 18.36 -9.36 1.74
N PHE A 611 18.43 -8.52 0.72
CA PHE A 611 19.21 -7.28 0.76
C PHE A 611 18.63 -6.31 1.80
N THR A 612 19.48 -5.58 2.50
CA THR A 612 19.02 -4.60 3.49
C THR A 612 18.85 -3.22 2.87
N PHE A 613 17.61 -2.76 2.79
CA PHE A 613 17.26 -1.40 2.37
C PHE A 613 17.02 -0.51 3.59
N PRO A 614 17.95 0.41 3.94
CA PRO A 614 17.65 1.44 4.93
C PRO A 614 16.57 2.38 4.39
N TYR A 615 15.52 2.58 5.14
CA TYR A 615 14.50 3.56 4.84
C TYR A 615 13.93 4.13 6.14
N TYR A 616 13.31 5.31 6.08
CA TYR A 616 12.84 5.99 7.29
C TYR A 616 11.84 5.15 8.11
N GLY A 617 11.25 4.13 7.53
CA GLY A 617 10.31 3.20 8.15
C GLY A 617 10.94 2.17 9.10
N SER A 618 12.28 2.11 9.23
CA SER A 618 13.02 1.13 10.00
C SER A 618 14.07 1.81 10.89
N PHE A 619 14.59 1.07 11.87
CA PHE A 619 15.69 1.50 12.72
C PHE A 619 17.09 1.11 12.20
N VAL A 620 17.20 0.50 11.02
CA VAL A 620 18.49 -0.01 10.49
C VAL A 620 19.56 1.07 10.40
N TYR A 621 19.21 2.34 10.17
CA TYR A 621 20.15 3.46 10.19
C TYR A 621 21.03 3.50 11.45
N TRP A 622 20.46 3.19 12.62
CA TRP A 622 21.13 3.32 13.92
C TRP A 622 22.14 2.21 14.21
N VAL A 623 22.19 1.16 13.40
CA VAL A 623 23.27 0.16 13.46
C VAL A 623 24.63 0.84 13.28
N THR A 624 24.72 1.83 12.39
CA THR A 624 25.93 2.63 12.16
C THR A 624 26.31 3.53 13.34
N LYS A 625 25.40 3.72 14.28
CA LYS A 625 25.58 4.53 15.50
C LYS A 625 25.86 3.68 16.75
N GLY A 626 26.08 2.38 16.58
CA GLY A 626 26.40 1.46 17.68
C GLY A 626 25.18 0.91 18.44
N TYR A 627 24.03 0.80 17.79
CA TYR A 627 22.85 0.12 18.33
C TYR A 627 22.72 -1.29 17.75
N ALA A 628 22.26 -2.24 18.55
CA ALA A 628 21.64 -3.44 18.03
C ALA A 628 20.23 -3.11 17.55
N VAL A 629 19.80 -3.67 16.41
CA VAL A 629 18.47 -3.46 15.87
C VAL A 629 17.80 -4.80 15.61
N LEU A 630 16.63 -5.03 16.18
CA LEU A 630 15.74 -6.14 15.85
C LEU A 630 14.61 -5.56 14.99
N ASP A 631 14.75 -5.72 13.67
CA ASP A 631 13.82 -5.20 12.69
C ASP A 631 12.81 -6.26 12.29
N ASP A 632 11.58 -5.84 11.94
CA ASP A 632 10.49 -6.73 11.55
C ASP A 632 10.29 -7.88 12.54
N ALA A 633 10.32 -7.57 13.85
CA ALA A 633 10.05 -8.55 14.90
C ALA A 633 8.60 -9.02 14.84
N SER A 634 8.39 -10.34 14.89
CA SER A 634 7.04 -10.94 14.83
C SER A 634 6.26 -10.64 16.10
N PHE A 635 5.07 -10.04 15.95
CA PHE A 635 4.13 -9.70 17.01
C PHE A 635 2.72 -10.23 16.65
N PRO A 636 2.51 -11.55 16.64
CA PRO A 636 1.21 -12.14 16.29
C PRO A 636 0.21 -12.01 17.42
N ILE A 637 -0.98 -11.52 17.08
CA ILE A 637 -2.15 -11.48 17.96
C ILE A 637 -3.13 -12.52 17.46
N ILE A 638 -3.43 -13.52 18.27
CA ILE A 638 -4.13 -14.74 17.85
C ILE A 638 -5.50 -14.82 18.52
N GLY A 639 -6.53 -15.05 17.69
CA GLY A 639 -7.88 -15.40 18.16
C GLY A 639 -8.37 -16.63 17.43
N GLU A 640 -8.60 -17.73 18.14
CA GLU A 640 -9.06 -19.01 17.57
C GLU A 640 -10.55 -19.25 17.86
N GLY A 641 -11.22 -19.90 16.92
CA GLY A 641 -12.64 -20.24 17.06
C GLY A 641 -13.51 -18.99 17.19
N THR A 642 -14.24 -18.89 18.32
CA THR A 642 -15.10 -17.73 18.64
C THR A 642 -14.36 -16.58 19.31
N THR A 643 -13.10 -16.78 19.73
CA THR A 643 -12.27 -15.74 20.33
C THR A 643 -11.72 -14.83 19.21
N GLU A 644 -11.88 -13.53 19.36
CA GLU A 644 -11.30 -12.56 18.46
C GLU A 644 -9.87 -12.17 18.91
N PRO A 645 -8.96 -11.83 17.99
CA PRO A 645 -7.59 -11.46 18.35
C PRO A 645 -7.54 -10.37 19.44
N ASN A 646 -8.43 -9.38 19.37
CA ASN A 646 -8.46 -8.26 20.30
C ASN A 646 -8.93 -8.62 21.71
N ASP A 647 -9.56 -9.77 21.93
CA ASP A 647 -10.01 -10.20 23.27
C ASP A 647 -8.82 -10.39 24.24
N THR A 648 -7.64 -10.73 23.72
CA THR A 648 -6.42 -10.93 24.51
C THR A 648 -5.24 -10.11 24.00
N PHE A 649 -5.51 -9.04 23.23
CA PHE A 649 -4.50 -8.20 22.56
C PHE A 649 -3.36 -7.77 23.50
N MET A 650 -3.69 -7.16 24.65
CA MET A 650 -2.68 -6.58 25.55
C MET A 650 -1.74 -7.63 26.14
N ALA A 651 -2.28 -8.78 26.55
CA ALA A 651 -1.47 -9.86 27.13
C ALA A 651 -0.50 -10.44 26.09
N GLN A 652 -1.00 -10.73 24.89
CA GLN A 652 -0.17 -11.26 23.81
C GLN A 652 0.90 -10.27 23.38
N LEU A 653 0.54 -8.98 23.26
CA LEU A 653 1.45 -7.92 22.86
C LEU A 653 2.65 -7.78 23.82
N VAL A 654 2.39 -7.81 25.13
CA VAL A 654 3.44 -7.74 26.16
C VAL A 654 4.32 -9.00 26.14
N ASP A 655 3.72 -10.17 25.91
CA ASP A 655 4.45 -11.44 25.81
C ASP A 655 5.35 -11.50 24.56
N ASP A 656 4.89 -10.99 23.42
CA ASP A 656 5.69 -10.87 22.20
C ASP A 656 6.91 -9.98 22.43
N ALA A 657 6.70 -8.81 23.07
CA ALA A 657 7.77 -7.86 23.38
C ALA A 657 8.81 -8.45 24.35
N ALA A 658 8.34 -9.11 25.41
CA ALA A 658 9.23 -9.77 26.38
C ALA A 658 10.08 -10.86 25.70
N ALA A 659 9.46 -11.72 24.89
CA ALA A 659 10.15 -12.78 24.17
C ALA A 659 11.21 -12.23 23.19
N ALA A 660 10.89 -11.14 22.48
CA ALA A 660 11.83 -10.48 21.57
C ALA A 660 13.06 -9.92 22.30
N ILE A 661 12.84 -9.27 23.46
CA ILE A 661 13.94 -8.74 24.28
C ILE A 661 14.79 -9.87 24.86
N ASP A 662 14.15 -10.90 25.42
CA ASP A 662 14.82 -12.05 26.03
C ASP A 662 15.70 -12.78 25.00
N ALA A 663 15.18 -12.98 23.78
CA ALA A 663 15.92 -13.65 22.72
C ALA A 663 17.24 -12.93 22.39
N VAL A 664 17.25 -11.60 22.26
CA VAL A 664 18.49 -10.87 21.95
C VAL A 664 19.40 -10.76 23.19
N TYR A 665 18.83 -10.67 24.39
CA TYR A 665 19.58 -10.67 25.64
C TYR A 665 20.31 -12.00 25.89
N ASP A 666 19.65 -13.12 25.67
CA ASP A 666 20.22 -14.46 25.86
C ASP A 666 21.38 -14.75 24.88
N LEU A 667 21.34 -14.11 23.69
CA LEU A 667 22.51 -14.08 22.79
C LEU A 667 23.69 -13.28 23.38
N GLY A 668 23.49 -12.52 24.46
CA GLY A 668 24.52 -11.80 25.17
C GLY A 668 24.91 -10.44 24.57
N TYR A 669 24.14 -9.88 23.64
CA TYR A 669 24.54 -8.67 22.92
C TYR A 669 24.09 -7.37 23.56
N ILE A 670 23.01 -7.37 24.35
CA ILE A 670 22.33 -6.16 24.78
C ILE A 670 22.26 -5.96 26.30
N ASP A 671 21.98 -4.72 26.70
CA ASP A 671 21.55 -4.35 28.05
C ASP A 671 19.99 -4.24 28.07
N LYS A 672 19.32 -5.11 28.85
CA LYS A 672 17.85 -5.08 29.02
C LYS A 672 17.30 -3.74 29.52
N LYS A 673 18.12 -2.93 30.16
CA LYS A 673 17.72 -1.59 30.63
C LYS A 673 17.76 -0.52 29.53
N LYS A 674 18.38 -0.84 28.37
CA LYS A 674 18.55 0.07 27.25
C LYS A 674 17.84 -0.45 25.99
N VAL A 675 16.53 -0.65 26.10
CA VAL A 675 15.68 -1.11 24.99
C VAL A 675 14.69 -0.03 24.61
N ALA A 676 14.58 0.27 23.33
CA ALA A 676 13.53 1.12 22.77
C ALA A 676 12.64 0.31 21.81
N ILE A 677 11.38 0.71 21.74
CA ILE A 677 10.38 0.16 20.81
C ILE A 677 9.91 1.26 19.87
N GLY A 678 9.66 0.92 18.61
CA GLY A 678 9.06 1.84 17.67
C GLY A 678 8.17 1.16 16.66
N GLY A 679 7.33 1.96 16.04
CA GLY A 679 6.43 1.51 15.00
C GLY A 679 5.69 2.65 14.31
N HIS A 680 5.09 2.33 13.17
CA HIS A 680 4.28 3.24 12.38
C HIS A 680 2.84 2.73 12.32
N SER A 681 1.84 3.63 12.29
CA SER A 681 0.43 3.25 12.18
C SER A 681 -0.01 2.32 13.33
N TYR A 682 -0.39 1.08 13.04
CA TYR A 682 -0.72 0.08 14.06
C TYR A 682 0.48 -0.30 14.93
N GLY A 683 1.71 -0.20 14.40
CA GLY A 683 2.95 -0.30 15.18
C GLY A 683 3.16 0.87 16.15
N ALA A 684 2.70 2.08 15.83
CA ALA A 684 2.70 3.22 16.76
C ALA A 684 1.68 3.05 17.89
N PHE A 685 0.50 2.51 17.56
CA PHE A 685 -0.50 2.10 18.52
C PHE A 685 0.04 1.01 19.47
N MET A 686 0.71 -0.02 18.92
CA MET A 686 1.44 -1.02 19.68
C MET A 686 2.45 -0.37 20.63
N THR A 687 3.32 0.51 20.09
CA THR A 687 4.35 1.20 20.89
C THR A 687 3.75 1.90 22.09
N ALA A 688 2.72 2.73 21.89
CA ALA A 688 2.06 3.46 22.97
C ALA A 688 1.43 2.53 24.01
N ASN A 689 0.80 1.42 23.59
CA ASN A 689 0.24 0.41 24.48
C ASN A 689 1.32 -0.29 25.30
N LEU A 690 2.44 -0.70 24.68
CA LEU A 690 3.54 -1.34 25.39
C LEU A 690 4.13 -0.44 26.48
N LEU A 691 4.26 0.88 26.21
CA LEU A 691 4.77 1.84 27.19
C LEU A 691 3.79 2.13 28.35
N THR A 692 2.48 1.99 28.11
CA THR A 692 1.47 2.20 29.16
C THR A 692 1.18 0.95 29.99
N HIS A 693 1.44 -0.26 29.45
CA HIS A 693 1.06 -1.52 30.08
C HIS A 693 2.26 -2.41 30.46
N SER A 694 3.50 -1.94 30.27
CA SER A 694 4.71 -2.66 30.67
C SER A 694 5.83 -1.72 31.09
N ASN A 695 6.86 -2.28 31.74
CA ASN A 695 8.11 -1.57 32.10
C ASN A 695 9.30 -2.14 31.29
N LEU A 696 9.05 -2.69 30.12
CA LEU A 696 10.07 -3.37 29.31
C LEU A 696 11.02 -2.40 28.59
N PHE A 697 10.63 -1.13 28.41
CA PHE A 697 11.30 -0.19 27.52
C PHE A 697 11.78 1.05 28.25
N ALA A 698 12.94 1.57 27.84
CA ALA A 698 13.50 2.83 28.30
C ALA A 698 12.88 4.04 27.59
N CYS A 699 12.44 3.87 26.33
CA CYS A 699 11.73 4.90 25.56
C CYS A 699 11.01 4.30 24.36
N GLY A 700 10.16 5.08 23.69
CA GLY A 700 9.48 4.66 22.48
C GLY A 700 9.30 5.74 21.43
N ILE A 701 9.15 5.32 20.16
CA ILE A 701 8.92 6.17 19.00
C ILE A 701 7.67 5.71 18.25
N ALA A 702 6.63 6.53 18.26
CA ALA A 702 5.32 6.20 17.67
C ALA A 702 4.99 7.18 16.54
N ARG A 703 4.82 6.66 15.31
CA ARG A 703 4.57 7.48 14.12
C ARG A 703 3.19 7.23 13.52
N SER A 704 2.41 8.29 13.32
CA SER A 704 1.07 8.28 12.70
C SER A 704 0.14 7.22 13.30
N GLY A 705 0.04 7.16 14.64
CA GLY A 705 -0.75 6.15 15.35
C GLY A 705 -2.18 6.57 15.65
N ALA A 706 -3.01 5.60 16.02
CA ALA A 706 -4.36 5.79 16.54
C ALA A 706 -4.37 5.47 18.04
N TYR A 707 -4.43 6.48 18.89
CA TYR A 707 -4.27 6.31 20.33
C TYR A 707 -5.59 6.26 21.11
N ASN A 708 -6.69 6.63 20.46
CA ASN A 708 -8.03 6.54 21.02
C ASN A 708 -8.97 5.81 20.04
N ARG A 709 -9.31 4.56 20.34
CA ARG A 709 -10.17 3.72 19.49
C ARG A 709 -11.65 4.11 19.53
N THR A 710 -12.05 4.91 20.51
CA THR A 710 -13.44 5.44 20.53
C THR A 710 -13.70 6.43 19.39
N LEU A 711 -12.66 6.97 18.75
CA LEU A 711 -12.78 7.78 17.53
C LEU A 711 -13.04 6.95 16.26
N THR A 712 -12.92 5.63 16.34
CA THR A 712 -13.30 4.69 15.29
C THR A 712 -14.28 3.64 15.83
N PRO A 713 -15.50 4.05 16.28
CA PRO A 713 -16.36 3.21 17.11
C PRO A 713 -17.00 2.04 16.37
N PHE A 714 -16.95 2.00 15.05
CA PHE A 714 -17.49 0.91 14.21
C PHE A 714 -16.42 -0.01 13.64
N GLY A 715 -15.31 -0.21 14.37
CA GLY A 715 -14.27 -1.17 14.06
C GLY A 715 -12.94 -0.53 13.64
N PHE A 716 -11.89 -1.30 13.84
CA PHE A 716 -10.51 -0.95 13.47
C PHE A 716 -9.73 -2.25 13.22
N GLN A 717 -8.76 -2.22 12.33
CA GLN A 717 -8.02 -3.42 11.89
C GLN A 717 -9.01 -4.57 11.57
N SER A 718 -8.86 -5.76 12.13
CA SER A 718 -9.80 -6.89 11.97
C SER A 718 -10.98 -6.83 12.95
N GLU A 719 -11.07 -5.87 13.88
CA GLU A 719 -12.21 -5.73 14.78
C GLU A 719 -13.47 -5.32 14.02
N GLN A 720 -14.51 -6.16 14.10
CA GLN A 720 -15.80 -5.96 13.45
C GLN A 720 -16.91 -5.56 14.43
N ARG A 721 -16.69 -5.76 15.74
CA ARG A 721 -17.62 -5.35 16.79
C ARG A 721 -17.51 -3.85 17.00
N ASN A 722 -18.63 -3.18 17.23
CA ASN A 722 -18.62 -1.76 17.52
C ASN A 722 -18.30 -1.48 18.99
N TYR A 723 -18.04 -0.22 19.31
CA TYR A 723 -17.71 0.21 20.68
C TYR A 723 -18.78 -0.23 21.70
N TRP A 724 -20.05 -0.12 21.36
CA TRP A 724 -21.15 -0.45 22.30
C TRP A 724 -21.37 -1.96 22.47
N ASP A 725 -20.88 -2.78 21.53
CA ASP A 725 -20.86 -4.24 21.66
C ASP A 725 -19.77 -4.69 22.66
N VAL A 726 -18.59 -4.03 22.65
CA VAL A 726 -17.38 -4.43 23.41
C VAL A 726 -16.61 -3.21 23.96
N PRO A 727 -17.22 -2.37 24.81
CA PRO A 727 -16.62 -1.11 25.26
C PRO A 727 -15.30 -1.32 26.01
N GLU A 728 -15.15 -2.42 26.76
CA GLU A 728 -13.94 -2.72 27.50
C GLU A 728 -12.74 -2.98 26.60
N ILE A 729 -12.93 -3.64 25.45
CA ILE A 729 -11.87 -3.88 24.46
C ILE A 729 -11.36 -2.54 23.93
N TYR A 730 -12.27 -1.66 23.50
CA TYR A 730 -11.91 -0.34 22.99
C TYR A 730 -11.19 0.51 24.01
N ASN A 731 -11.64 0.51 25.26
CA ASN A 731 -11.04 1.29 26.35
C ASN A 731 -9.67 0.73 26.75
N THR A 732 -9.56 -0.58 26.95
CA THR A 732 -8.30 -1.22 27.33
C THR A 732 -7.22 -1.04 26.25
N MET A 733 -7.60 -1.22 24.99
CA MET A 733 -6.68 -1.07 23.86
C MET A 733 -6.35 0.40 23.54
N SER A 734 -7.03 1.39 24.11
CA SER A 734 -6.75 2.80 23.84
C SER A 734 -5.66 3.35 24.76
N PRO A 735 -4.44 3.64 24.28
CA PRO A 735 -3.40 4.27 25.10
C PRO A 735 -3.86 5.59 25.73
N PHE A 736 -4.75 6.33 25.06
CA PHE A 736 -5.35 7.57 25.57
C PHE A 736 -6.13 7.36 26.88
N MET A 737 -6.91 6.27 26.95
CA MET A 737 -7.70 5.92 28.16
C MET A 737 -6.81 5.44 29.32
N ASN A 738 -5.55 5.11 29.03
CA ASN A 738 -4.56 4.62 30.00
C ASN A 738 -3.36 5.59 30.11
N ALA A 739 -3.53 6.86 29.72
CA ALA A 739 -2.45 7.86 29.66
C ALA A 739 -1.84 8.16 31.02
N ASP A 740 -2.60 8.02 32.11
CA ASP A 740 -2.17 8.17 33.51
C ASP A 740 -1.09 7.16 33.93
N LYS A 741 -1.01 6.02 33.25
CA LYS A 741 -0.01 4.97 33.48
C LYS A 741 1.32 5.24 32.80
N MET A 742 1.38 6.21 31.87
CA MET A 742 2.57 6.49 31.08
C MET A 742 3.66 7.18 31.91
N LYS A 743 4.80 6.53 32.03
CA LYS A 743 6.01 7.09 32.70
C LYS A 743 7.23 7.09 31.80
N THR A 744 7.19 6.29 30.75
CA THR A 744 8.29 6.08 29.81
C THR A 744 8.31 7.20 28.76
N PRO A 745 9.47 7.77 28.41
CA PRO A 745 9.60 8.78 27.37
C PRO A 745 9.05 8.33 26.03
N LEU A 746 8.24 9.17 25.39
CA LEU A 746 7.59 8.89 24.10
C LEU A 746 7.81 10.03 23.11
N LEU A 747 8.34 9.69 21.92
CA LEU A 747 8.35 10.56 20.74
C LEU A 747 7.15 10.23 19.87
N LEU A 748 6.23 11.20 19.72
CA LEU A 748 5.12 11.13 18.77
C LEU A 748 5.51 11.90 17.51
N VAL A 749 5.37 11.30 16.34
CA VAL A 749 5.54 11.96 15.05
C VAL A 749 4.30 11.74 14.21
N HIS A 750 3.78 12.77 13.52
CA HIS A 750 2.57 12.64 12.72
C HIS A 750 2.61 13.58 11.52
N GLY A 751 2.13 13.11 10.35
CA GLY A 751 1.86 13.99 9.22
C GLY A 751 0.63 14.86 9.49
N ASP A 752 0.71 16.18 9.29
CA ASP A 752 -0.42 17.08 9.58
C ASP A 752 -1.58 16.96 8.58
N ALA A 753 -1.32 16.25 7.47
CA ALA A 753 -2.31 15.94 6.43
C ALA A 753 -2.62 14.43 6.36
N ASP A 754 -2.50 13.68 7.46
CA ASP A 754 -2.79 12.25 7.49
C ASP A 754 -4.21 11.95 6.99
N ASN A 755 -4.31 11.09 5.97
CA ASN A 755 -5.56 10.71 5.30
C ASN A 755 -6.04 9.30 5.64
N ASN A 756 -5.35 8.61 6.54
CA ASN A 756 -5.81 7.31 7.01
C ASN A 756 -6.99 7.49 7.97
N PRO A 757 -8.12 6.83 7.74
CA PRO A 757 -9.34 7.07 8.51
C PRO A 757 -9.24 6.74 10.00
N GLY A 758 -8.28 5.92 10.41
CA GLY A 758 -8.09 5.54 11.83
C GLY A 758 -7.06 6.42 12.57
N THR A 759 -6.21 7.12 11.83
CA THR A 759 -5.00 7.79 12.37
C THR A 759 -4.99 9.29 12.07
N PHE A 760 -6.15 9.97 12.18
CA PHE A 760 -6.18 11.43 12.04
C PHE A 760 -5.13 12.09 12.95
N THR A 761 -4.53 13.19 12.50
CA THR A 761 -3.53 13.97 13.26
C THR A 761 -4.03 14.33 14.67
N LEU A 762 -5.33 14.55 14.81
CA LEU A 762 -6.02 14.75 16.09
C LEU A 762 -5.70 13.65 17.14
N GLN A 763 -5.45 12.42 16.72
CA GLN A 763 -5.08 11.30 17.62
C GLN A 763 -3.79 11.65 18.39
N SER A 764 -2.74 12.08 17.70
CA SER A 764 -1.47 12.46 18.31
C SER A 764 -1.58 13.75 19.14
N GLU A 765 -2.29 14.74 18.63
CA GLU A 765 -2.46 16.03 19.33
C GLU A 765 -3.17 15.84 20.68
N ARG A 766 -4.26 15.07 20.72
CA ARG A 766 -5.01 14.82 21.95
C ARG A 766 -4.25 13.91 22.91
N TYR A 767 -3.54 12.92 22.41
CA TYR A 767 -2.72 12.05 23.24
C TYR A 767 -1.54 12.79 23.85
N PHE A 768 -0.84 13.62 23.06
CA PHE A 768 0.20 14.52 23.56
C PHE A 768 -0.31 15.44 24.67
N GLN A 769 -1.48 16.05 24.48
CA GLN A 769 -2.07 16.95 25.46
C GLN A 769 -2.38 16.22 26.78
N ALA A 770 -2.94 15.01 26.71
CA ALA A 770 -3.22 14.19 27.88
C ALA A 770 -1.92 13.83 28.62
N LEU A 771 -0.94 13.28 27.92
CA LEU A 771 0.35 12.89 28.49
C LEU A 771 1.09 14.06 29.14
N LYS A 772 1.14 15.21 28.45
CA LYS A 772 1.76 16.43 29.00
C LYS A 772 1.09 16.88 30.29
N ASN A 773 -0.23 16.92 30.35
CA ASN A 773 -0.98 17.35 31.53
C ASN A 773 -0.88 16.36 32.70
N LEU A 774 -0.65 15.08 32.42
CA LEU A 774 -0.39 14.03 33.42
C LEU A 774 1.09 13.94 33.82
N GLY A 775 1.96 14.78 33.26
CA GLY A 775 3.39 14.85 33.63
C GLY A 775 4.27 13.78 33.01
N ALA A 776 3.81 13.07 31.97
CA ALA A 776 4.60 12.10 31.25
C ALA A 776 5.64 12.80 30.34
N PRO A 777 6.87 12.26 30.19
CA PRO A 777 7.87 12.82 29.28
C PRO A 777 7.47 12.49 27.83
N VAL A 778 6.98 13.48 27.10
CA VAL A 778 6.47 13.32 25.73
C VAL A 778 6.95 14.47 24.83
N ARG A 779 7.27 14.13 23.57
CA ARG A 779 7.57 15.09 22.50
C ARG A 779 6.64 14.81 21.32
N LEU A 780 6.05 15.83 20.72
CA LEU A 780 5.23 15.74 19.51
C LEU A 780 5.87 16.54 18.38
N VAL A 781 6.04 15.89 17.23
CA VAL A 781 6.54 16.49 15.99
C VAL A 781 5.47 16.31 14.91
N LEU A 782 4.94 17.42 14.40
CA LEU A 782 4.00 17.42 13.28
C LEU A 782 4.77 17.75 11.99
N LEU A 783 4.73 16.85 11.02
CA LEU A 783 5.41 16.99 9.75
C LEU A 783 4.46 17.67 8.73
N PRO A 784 4.79 18.90 8.28
CA PRO A 784 3.90 19.69 7.45
C PRO A 784 3.61 19.02 6.11
N LYS A 785 2.32 19.02 5.71
CA LYS A 785 1.80 18.49 4.45
C LYS A 785 1.95 16.98 4.25
N GLU A 786 2.60 16.25 5.15
CA GLU A 786 2.72 14.80 5.04
C GLU A 786 1.38 14.10 5.31
N ALA A 787 1.09 13.10 4.48
CA ALA A 787 -0.02 12.19 4.67
C ALA A 787 0.34 11.07 5.67
N HIS A 788 -0.35 9.93 5.60
CA HIS A 788 -0.07 8.78 6.47
C HIS A 788 1.37 8.23 6.28
N SER A 789 1.88 8.22 5.04
CA SER A 789 3.27 7.91 4.72
C SER A 789 4.02 9.19 4.35
N TYR A 790 5.27 9.32 4.79
CA TYR A 790 6.09 10.52 4.57
C TYR A 790 6.88 10.38 3.27
N VAL A 791 6.95 11.46 2.49
CA VAL A 791 7.52 11.40 1.14
C VAL A 791 8.51 12.52 0.82
N THR A 792 8.56 13.60 1.64
CA THR A 792 9.46 14.72 1.33
C THR A 792 10.82 14.57 2.01
N GLU A 793 11.87 15.00 1.30
CA GLU A 793 13.24 14.95 1.81
C GLU A 793 13.38 15.75 3.10
N GLU A 794 12.82 16.95 3.16
CA GLU A 794 12.93 17.85 4.32
C GLU A 794 12.31 17.21 5.56
N ASN A 795 11.10 16.65 5.45
CA ASN A 795 10.40 16.02 6.57
C ASN A 795 11.08 14.71 6.99
N ILE A 796 11.51 13.89 6.04
CA ILE A 796 12.17 12.61 6.33
C ILE A 796 13.53 12.84 7.02
N LEU A 797 14.33 13.77 6.54
CA LEU A 797 15.62 14.09 7.16
C LEU A 797 15.42 14.70 8.56
N HIS A 798 14.40 15.55 8.72
CA HIS A 798 14.07 16.11 10.06
C HIS A 798 13.57 14.99 11.00
N LEU A 799 12.72 14.09 10.55
CA LEU A 799 12.29 12.92 11.30
C LEU A 799 13.48 12.07 11.79
N LEU A 800 14.44 11.78 10.92
CA LEU A 800 15.63 11.00 11.27
C LEU A 800 16.49 11.73 12.30
N TRP A 801 16.61 13.06 12.18
CA TRP A 801 17.29 13.88 13.16
C TRP A 801 16.59 13.86 14.53
N GLU A 802 15.27 14.03 14.59
CA GLU A 802 14.47 13.97 15.82
C GLU A 802 14.63 12.63 16.54
N GLN A 803 14.55 11.54 15.78
CA GLN A 803 14.75 10.20 16.32
C GLN A 803 16.16 10.00 16.87
N ASP A 804 17.19 10.50 16.16
CA ASP A 804 18.58 10.43 16.61
C ASP A 804 18.80 11.18 17.92
N GLN A 805 18.32 12.43 18.03
CA GLN A 805 18.39 13.22 19.25
C GLN A 805 17.65 12.56 20.42
N PHE A 806 16.47 12.01 20.16
CA PHE A 806 15.66 11.34 21.18
C PHE A 806 16.33 10.07 21.71
N LEU A 807 16.86 9.23 20.83
CA LEU A 807 17.56 7.98 21.21
C LEU A 807 18.87 8.27 21.95
N GLU A 808 19.67 9.25 21.51
CA GLU A 808 20.87 9.67 22.22
C GLU A 808 20.56 10.14 23.65
N LYS A 809 19.47 10.91 23.83
CA LYS A 809 19.05 11.43 25.13
C LYS A 809 18.62 10.33 26.10
N TYR A 810 17.82 9.35 25.65
CA TYR A 810 17.14 8.42 26.55
C TYR A 810 17.77 7.02 26.62
N LEU A 811 18.62 6.64 25.64
CA LEU A 811 19.28 5.34 25.64
C LEU A 811 20.79 5.39 25.90
N LYS A 812 21.51 6.43 25.46
CA LYS A 812 22.97 6.51 25.58
C LYS A 812 23.46 7.40 26.72
N ARG A 813 22.84 8.58 26.94
CA ARG A 813 23.23 9.42 28.08
C ARG A 813 22.83 8.74 29.37
N LYS A 814 23.80 8.60 30.30
CA LYS A 814 23.60 8.11 31.66
C LYS A 814 22.81 9.12 32.48
#